data_948a4ca9a10f9393816c35824f73114d
#
_entry.id   948a4ca9a10f9393816c35824f73114d
#
_cell.length_a   1.000
_cell.length_b   1.000
_cell.length_c   1.000
_cell.angle_alpha   90.00
_cell.angle_beta   90.00
_cell.angle_gamma   90.00
#
_symmetry.space_group_name_H-M   'P 1'
#
loop_
_entity.id
_entity.type
_entity.pdbx_description
1 polymer ?
#
loop_
_entity_poly.entity_id
_entity_poly.type
_entity_poly.pdbx_seq_one_letter_code
_entity_poly.pdbx_strand_id
1 'polypeptide(L)'
;MVRKCTASQFKKGVIALFVMASQLIFSQSGDTIREKTILPIQLYKKDFKEILPAQVLSGEQLERLNSQSVADALRYFSGVQIKDYGGMGGLKTVNIRSMGSQHVGVFYDGIQLGNVQNGIVDLGKFSLDDLEAISLYNGQKSEIFQPAKDFGSAGSVYLQPKTPVFKGDQKTNLMLKLKLGSISLFNPSFRLEQKLSDRVSASFSSEFVQSDGLYKFKYEKKNSDGSVANDTIARRYDSYIRAKRFETALNGTINDGSWSVRGYGYISDRGVPTAIVNNNFKPKGQQMLDENYFVQASFRKKLFPKFETQLKAKFAYDYTRFLDTVDVANTALPIDNSYVQREVYFSNSNMYSINQNWDVSASFDFQYNNLNASLRDFSYPTRYTSLVSFATTYQWSRFKFLGSVLGTFVHEDVKMNSKSPDKTEWTPSAFLSYQPFESKDFTVRAFYKRVFRMPTFNDLYYTMIGNVMLKPEYTNQYDAGFTYQKLYDHKVFKGIYVKVDGYYNEVENKIIAVPTTNLFRWMMVNLGEVKIMGADVNVQAEFDINKLKLKPLVSYTYQRAGDYTDKSDDYYGDQISYVPWHALTFTMMADYKDWGFNYSFMYTGERYDAQLNNIKANYLQPWYTHDLSVQKKFKWYSHQIKAGFEVNNVLNQYYDVVRNYPMPGRNFKLIVSFTL
;
A
#
# COMPACT_ATOMS: atom_id res chain seq x y z
N MET A 1 -33.08 -2.88 -18.48
CA MET A 1 -32.71 -2.89 -19.92
C MET A 1 -31.45 -2.03 -20.09
N VAL A 2 -30.25 -2.59 -19.88
CA VAL A 2 -28.98 -1.88 -20.04
C VAL A 2 -28.38 -2.30 -21.37
N ARG A 3 -28.32 -1.38 -22.33
CA ARG A 3 -27.69 -1.61 -23.64
C ARG A 3 -26.24 -2.04 -23.47
N LYS A 4 -25.89 -3.23 -23.97
CA LYS A 4 -24.53 -3.69 -24.14
C LYS A 4 -23.78 -2.72 -25.07
N CYS A 5 -23.00 -1.80 -24.49
CA CYS A 5 -22.05 -1.03 -25.26
C CYS A 5 -20.86 -1.95 -25.59
N THR A 6 -20.73 -2.34 -26.84
CA THR A 6 -19.68 -3.29 -27.26
C THR A 6 -18.31 -2.63 -27.16
N ALA A 7 -17.30 -3.37 -26.68
CA ALA A 7 -15.90 -2.95 -26.55
C ALA A 7 -15.32 -2.30 -27.83
N SER A 8 -15.89 -2.60 -28.99
CA SER A 8 -15.55 -2.04 -30.29
C SER A 8 -15.91 -0.56 -30.44
N GLN A 9 -17.03 -0.10 -29.89
CA GLN A 9 -17.43 1.30 -29.98
C GLN A 9 -16.62 2.18 -29.01
N PHE A 10 -16.23 1.65 -27.87
CA PHE A 10 -15.38 2.36 -26.92
C PHE A 10 -13.94 2.53 -27.45
N LYS A 11 -13.40 1.50 -28.11
CA LYS A 11 -12.09 1.59 -28.81
C LYS A 11 -12.07 2.69 -29.86
N LYS A 12 -13.14 2.83 -30.64
CA LYS A 12 -13.26 3.90 -31.66
C LYS A 12 -13.37 5.29 -31.04
N GLY A 13 -14.05 5.43 -29.89
CA GLY A 13 -14.17 6.68 -29.12
C GLY A 13 -12.84 7.15 -28.56
N VAL A 14 -12.03 6.26 -28.02
CA VAL A 14 -10.71 6.58 -27.45
C VAL A 14 -9.72 6.96 -28.54
N ILE A 15 -9.72 6.28 -29.70
CA ILE A 15 -8.90 6.66 -30.86
C ILE A 15 -9.32 8.04 -31.39
N ALA A 16 -10.62 8.33 -31.44
CA ALA A 16 -11.12 9.65 -31.84
C ALA A 16 -10.73 10.75 -30.84
N LEU A 17 -10.68 10.46 -29.52
CA LEU A 17 -10.18 11.41 -28.50
C LEU A 17 -8.68 11.68 -28.67
N PHE A 18 -7.90 10.67 -29.02
CA PHE A 18 -6.47 10.83 -29.34
C PHE A 18 -6.24 11.67 -30.61
N VAL A 19 -7.09 11.50 -31.62
CA VAL A 19 -7.02 12.28 -32.88
C VAL A 19 -7.56 13.70 -32.68
N MET A 20 -8.60 13.93 -31.88
CA MET A 20 -9.08 15.28 -31.58
C MET A 20 -8.11 16.08 -30.69
N ALA A 21 -7.42 15.41 -29.75
CA ALA A 21 -6.37 16.07 -28.96
C ALA A 21 -5.20 16.55 -29.84
N SER A 22 -4.94 15.88 -30.97
CA SER A 22 -3.90 16.29 -31.93
C SER A 22 -4.26 17.54 -32.73
N GLN A 23 -5.51 17.96 -32.81
CA GLN A 23 -5.95 19.14 -33.57
C GLN A 23 -5.99 20.44 -32.74
N LEU A 24 -5.87 20.33 -31.40
CA LEU A 24 -5.84 21.50 -30.50
C LEU A 24 -4.45 22.08 -30.27
N ILE A 25 -3.41 21.59 -30.99
CA ILE A 25 -2.02 21.90 -30.75
C ILE A 25 -1.45 22.79 -31.91
N PHE A 26 -1.95 24.00 -32.07
CA PHE A 26 -1.23 25.00 -32.82
C PHE A 26 -0.95 26.24 -31.95
N SER A 27 0.35 26.52 -31.85
CA SER A 27 1.02 27.70 -31.34
C SER A 27 1.66 27.60 -29.96
N GLN A 28 2.96 27.42 -29.91
CA GLN A 28 3.96 28.42 -29.51
C GLN A 28 5.39 27.84 -29.51
N SER A 29 6.33 28.69 -29.92
CA SER A 29 7.75 28.42 -30.15
C SER A 29 8.59 28.42 -28.86
N GLY A 30 9.50 27.52 -28.83
CA GLY A 30 10.81 27.34 -28.25
C GLY A 30 11.32 28.13 -27.06
N ASP A 31 11.79 27.38 -26.09
CA ASP A 31 13.07 27.61 -25.46
C ASP A 31 13.59 26.33 -24.78
N THR A 32 14.87 26.11 -24.81
CA THR A 32 15.60 24.93 -24.39
C THR A 32 15.48 24.71 -22.87
N ILE A 33 14.73 23.70 -22.49
CA ILE A 33 14.54 23.28 -21.10
C ILE A 33 15.78 22.49 -20.66
N ARG A 34 16.59 23.04 -19.76
CA ARG A 34 17.51 22.24 -18.94
C ARG A 34 16.68 21.42 -17.97
N GLU A 35 16.53 20.11 -18.24
CA GLU A 35 15.98 19.16 -17.29
C GLU A 35 16.79 19.20 -15.99
N LYS A 36 16.17 19.67 -14.89
CA LYS A 36 16.62 19.27 -13.57
C LYS A 36 16.29 17.78 -13.45
N THR A 37 17.30 16.95 -13.65
CA THR A 37 17.25 15.52 -13.38
C THR A 37 16.92 15.37 -11.91
N ILE A 38 15.68 15.01 -11.59
CA ILE A 38 15.30 14.55 -10.26
C ILE A 38 16.04 13.23 -10.11
N LEU A 39 17.03 13.19 -9.23
CA LEU A 39 17.80 12.00 -8.92
C LEU A 39 16.83 10.96 -8.33
N PRO A 40 16.66 9.79 -8.95
CA PRO A 40 15.71 8.77 -8.49
C PRO A 40 16.15 8.05 -7.22
N ILE A 41 17.39 8.19 -6.81
CA ILE A 41 17.80 7.99 -5.43
C ILE A 41 17.71 9.37 -4.80
N GLN A 42 16.75 9.57 -3.92
CA GLN A 42 16.84 10.69 -3.00
C GLN A 42 18.00 10.38 -2.04
N LEU A 43 19.21 10.58 -2.53
CA LEU A 43 20.35 10.87 -1.68
C LEU A 43 20.04 12.24 -1.07
N TYR A 44 19.19 12.21 -0.04
CA TYR A 44 18.70 13.40 0.61
C TYR A 44 19.87 14.32 0.97
N LYS A 45 19.71 15.59 0.67
CA LYS A 45 20.48 16.62 1.34
C LYS A 45 20.49 16.28 2.84
N LYS A 46 21.68 16.25 3.46
CA LYS A 46 21.96 15.87 4.86
C LYS A 46 21.17 16.68 5.90
N ASP A 47 19.86 16.73 5.78
CA ASP A 47 19.04 17.29 6.82
C ASP A 47 18.79 16.19 7.86
N PHE A 48 19.36 16.36 9.05
CA PHE A 48 19.17 15.53 10.25
C PHE A 48 17.71 15.59 10.74
N LYS A 49 16.75 15.60 9.81
CA LYS A 49 15.34 15.79 10.12
C LYS A 49 14.63 14.48 10.47
N GLU A 50 15.06 13.35 9.90
CA GLU A 50 14.39 12.07 10.11
C GLU A 50 15.15 11.16 11.06
N ILE A 51 14.51 10.72 12.15
CA ILE A 51 15.04 9.69 13.05
C ILE A 51 14.88 8.32 12.41
N LEU A 52 13.70 8.04 11.84
CA LEU A 52 13.40 6.84 11.08
C LEU A 52 13.38 7.17 9.58
N PRO A 53 14.38 6.71 8.80
CA PRO A 53 14.34 6.89 7.36
C PRO A 53 13.24 6.01 6.75
N ALA A 54 12.38 6.63 5.94
CA ALA A 54 11.42 5.92 5.13
C ALA A 54 12.11 5.06 4.06
N GLN A 55 11.47 3.97 3.65
CA GLN A 55 11.71 3.39 2.35
C GLN A 55 10.80 4.14 1.36
N VAL A 56 11.35 4.66 0.27
CA VAL A 56 10.60 5.51 -0.67
C VAL A 56 10.78 5.01 -2.09
N LEU A 57 9.67 4.88 -2.81
CA LEU A 57 9.62 4.73 -4.25
C LEU A 57 8.97 5.98 -4.84
N SER A 58 9.66 6.71 -5.69
CA SER A 58 9.15 7.98 -6.23
C SER A 58 9.57 8.22 -7.68
N GLY A 59 8.83 9.12 -8.35
CA GLY A 59 9.16 9.62 -9.68
C GLY A 59 9.40 8.50 -10.70
N GLU A 60 10.51 8.58 -11.43
CA GLU A 60 10.87 7.64 -12.49
C GLU A 60 11.11 6.21 -11.98
N GLN A 61 11.55 6.04 -10.73
CA GLN A 61 11.70 4.72 -10.11
C GLN A 61 10.34 4.02 -10.01
N LEU A 62 9.32 4.71 -9.50
CA LEU A 62 7.96 4.16 -9.40
C LEU A 62 7.36 3.81 -10.77
N GLU A 63 7.66 4.61 -11.80
CA GLU A 63 7.19 4.37 -13.16
C GLU A 63 7.86 3.18 -13.86
N ARG A 64 9.10 2.82 -13.47
CA ARG A 64 9.91 1.78 -14.13
C ARG A 64 9.74 0.39 -13.51
N LEU A 65 9.29 0.32 -12.26
CA LEU A 65 8.98 -0.97 -11.67
C LEU A 65 7.81 -1.60 -12.42
N ASN A 66 7.94 -2.87 -12.75
CA ASN A 66 6.92 -3.63 -13.48
C ASN A 66 5.67 -3.85 -12.62
N SER A 67 5.15 -2.78 -12.02
CA SER A 67 4.04 -2.80 -11.07
C SER A 67 2.74 -2.36 -11.74
N GLN A 68 1.65 -3.06 -11.46
CA GLN A 68 0.31 -2.70 -11.93
C GLN A 68 -0.50 -1.94 -10.88
N SER A 69 -0.21 -2.18 -9.60
CA SER A 69 -0.90 -1.60 -8.46
C SER A 69 0.08 -1.14 -7.38
N VAL A 70 -0.42 -0.37 -6.42
CA VAL A 70 0.35 0.02 -5.22
C VAL A 70 0.86 -1.21 -4.46
N ALA A 71 0.07 -2.27 -4.37
CA ALA A 71 0.49 -3.52 -3.72
C ALA A 71 1.72 -4.13 -4.42
N ASP A 72 1.75 -4.12 -5.75
CA ASP A 72 2.90 -4.66 -6.51
C ASP A 72 4.16 -3.81 -6.27
N ALA A 73 4.03 -2.48 -6.19
CA ALA A 73 5.16 -1.60 -5.88
C ALA A 73 5.70 -1.81 -4.47
N LEU A 74 4.84 -2.09 -3.49
CA LEU A 74 5.26 -2.35 -2.11
C LEU A 74 6.08 -3.63 -1.93
N ARG A 75 6.03 -4.58 -2.87
CA ARG A 75 6.87 -5.80 -2.84
C ARG A 75 8.37 -5.51 -2.90
N TYR A 76 8.77 -4.33 -3.38
CA TYR A 76 10.17 -3.91 -3.46
C TYR A 76 10.73 -3.38 -2.13
N PHE A 77 9.90 -3.18 -1.12
CA PHE A 77 10.33 -2.76 0.21
C PHE A 77 10.71 -3.94 1.10
N SER A 78 11.77 -3.79 1.89
CA SER A 78 12.11 -4.77 2.92
C SER A 78 11.07 -4.78 4.05
N GLY A 79 10.87 -5.93 4.69
CA GLY A 79 9.89 -6.11 5.75
C GLY A 79 8.43 -6.19 5.27
N VAL A 80 8.19 -6.16 3.95
CA VAL A 80 6.84 -6.16 3.39
C VAL A 80 6.47 -7.52 2.82
N GLN A 81 5.26 -7.96 3.14
CA GLN A 81 4.63 -9.14 2.55
C GLN A 81 3.29 -8.73 1.94
N ILE A 82 3.07 -9.12 0.70
CA ILE A 82 1.78 -8.94 0.03
C ILE A 82 1.09 -10.30 -0.04
N LYS A 83 -0.11 -10.39 0.52
CA LYS A 83 -1.02 -11.49 0.23
C LYS A 83 -1.83 -11.12 -0.99
N ASP A 84 -1.68 -11.91 -2.05
CA ASP A 84 -2.33 -11.72 -3.34
C ASP A 84 -3.18 -12.98 -3.63
N TYR A 85 -4.47 -12.80 -3.77
CA TYR A 85 -5.43 -13.89 -3.98
C TYR A 85 -5.66 -14.20 -5.47
N GLY A 86 -4.73 -13.80 -6.29
CA GLY A 86 -4.60 -14.20 -7.69
C GLY A 86 -5.14 -13.18 -8.69
N GLY A 87 -4.35 -12.95 -9.73
CA GLY A 87 -4.72 -12.20 -10.93
C GLY A 87 -5.03 -10.73 -10.73
N MET A 88 -5.78 -10.19 -11.69
CA MET A 88 -6.13 -8.76 -11.74
C MET A 88 -7.27 -8.38 -10.79
N GLY A 89 -8.25 -9.27 -10.58
CA GLY A 89 -9.43 -9.03 -9.74
C GLY A 89 -9.25 -9.41 -8.26
N GLY A 90 -8.15 -10.11 -7.91
CA GLY A 90 -7.89 -10.57 -6.55
C GLY A 90 -7.64 -9.45 -5.54
N LEU A 91 -8.05 -9.68 -4.30
CA LEU A 91 -7.73 -8.82 -3.17
C LEU A 91 -6.22 -8.79 -2.93
N LYS A 92 -5.65 -7.61 -2.67
CA LYS A 92 -4.23 -7.42 -2.37
C LYS A 92 -4.06 -6.69 -1.05
N THR A 93 -3.51 -7.36 -0.04
CA THR A 93 -3.28 -6.81 1.29
C THR A 93 -1.80 -6.75 1.63
N VAL A 94 -1.42 -5.74 2.41
CA VAL A 94 -0.04 -5.53 2.88
C VAL A 94 0.09 -5.93 4.34
N ASN A 95 1.16 -6.63 4.66
CA ASN A 95 1.59 -6.94 6.01
C ASN A 95 3.03 -6.46 6.18
N ILE A 96 3.32 -5.75 7.26
CA ILE A 96 4.65 -5.24 7.57
C ILE A 96 5.18 -6.01 8.76
N ARG A 97 6.37 -6.63 8.60
CA ARG A 97 7.07 -7.39 9.65
C ARG A 97 6.15 -8.40 10.37
N SER A 98 5.25 -9.04 9.63
CA SER A 98 4.34 -10.10 10.10
C SER A 98 3.39 -9.75 11.25
N MET A 99 3.23 -8.46 11.58
CA MET A 99 2.32 -8.02 12.65
C MET A 99 0.82 -8.18 12.29
N GLY A 100 0.51 -8.30 11.00
CA GLY A 100 -0.85 -8.41 10.47
C GLY A 100 -1.26 -7.18 9.66
N SER A 101 -2.08 -7.39 8.63
CA SER A 101 -2.51 -6.31 7.73
C SER A 101 -3.38 -5.25 8.41
N GLN A 102 -4.06 -5.61 9.51
CA GLN A 102 -4.89 -4.69 10.30
C GLN A 102 -4.05 -3.71 11.16
N HIS A 103 -2.76 -4.00 11.39
CA HIS A 103 -1.83 -3.11 12.09
C HIS A 103 -1.14 -2.10 11.20
N VAL A 104 -1.41 -2.15 9.88
CA VAL A 104 -0.82 -1.24 8.89
C VAL A 104 -1.73 -0.06 8.62
N GLY A 105 -1.25 1.15 8.89
CA GLY A 105 -1.89 2.38 8.48
C GLY A 105 -1.57 2.70 7.02
N VAL A 106 -2.60 2.91 6.19
CA VAL A 106 -2.45 3.39 4.82
C VAL A 106 -2.99 4.81 4.75
N PHE A 107 -2.15 5.75 4.33
CA PHE A 107 -2.47 7.18 4.28
C PHE A 107 -2.47 7.67 2.83
N TYR A 108 -3.51 8.37 2.43
CA TYR A 108 -3.60 9.04 1.14
C TYR A 108 -3.58 10.55 1.35
N ASP A 109 -2.57 11.23 0.79
CA ASP A 109 -2.33 12.68 1.01
C ASP A 109 -2.31 13.06 2.51
N GLY A 110 -1.74 12.17 3.34
CA GLY A 110 -1.60 12.36 4.78
C GLY A 110 -2.88 12.22 5.62
N ILE A 111 -3.94 11.59 5.08
CA ILE A 111 -5.15 11.22 5.82
C ILE A 111 -5.32 9.69 5.72
N GLN A 112 -5.51 9.03 6.86
CA GLN A 112 -5.66 7.58 6.88
C GLN A 112 -6.92 7.13 6.13
N LEU A 113 -6.73 6.11 5.28
CA LEU A 113 -7.81 5.37 4.66
C LEU A 113 -8.36 4.37 5.68
N GLY A 114 -9.65 4.50 5.99
CA GLY A 114 -10.32 3.65 6.97
C GLY A 114 -11.04 2.49 6.32
N ASN A 115 -11.06 1.35 6.99
CA ASN A 115 -12.00 0.25 6.75
C ASN A 115 -12.34 -0.38 8.10
N VAL A 116 -13.40 0.11 8.73
CA VAL A 116 -13.81 -0.41 10.05
C VAL A 116 -14.51 -1.76 9.95
N GLN A 117 -14.98 -2.16 8.77
CA GLN A 117 -15.62 -3.45 8.55
C GLN A 117 -14.66 -4.62 8.80
N ASN A 118 -13.49 -4.61 8.15
CA ASN A 118 -12.51 -5.70 8.22
C ASN A 118 -11.08 -5.26 8.56
N GLY A 119 -10.84 -3.95 8.74
CA GLY A 119 -9.55 -3.40 9.14
C GLY A 119 -8.46 -3.39 8.06
N ILE A 120 -8.80 -3.71 6.80
CA ILE A 120 -7.83 -3.90 5.72
C ILE A 120 -8.14 -2.97 4.55
N VAL A 121 -7.12 -2.32 4.01
CA VAL A 121 -7.20 -1.50 2.79
C VAL A 121 -6.75 -2.33 1.59
N ASP A 122 -7.62 -2.46 0.58
CA ASP A 122 -7.27 -3.06 -0.71
C ASP A 122 -6.44 -2.09 -1.55
N LEU A 123 -5.14 -2.35 -1.63
CA LEU A 123 -4.19 -1.51 -2.35
C LEU A 123 -4.27 -1.66 -3.89
N GLY A 124 -5.06 -2.60 -4.39
CA GLY A 124 -5.40 -2.71 -5.82
C GLY A 124 -6.31 -1.58 -6.32
N LYS A 125 -6.98 -0.86 -5.40
CA LYS A 125 -7.91 0.23 -5.74
C LYS A 125 -7.20 1.54 -6.13
N PHE A 126 -5.90 1.72 -5.86
CA PHE A 126 -5.17 2.96 -6.09
C PHE A 126 -4.29 2.87 -7.34
N SER A 127 -4.31 3.92 -8.16
CA SER A 127 -3.49 4.03 -9.36
C SER A 127 -2.07 4.49 -9.04
N LEU A 128 -1.06 3.86 -9.67
CA LEU A 128 0.32 4.33 -9.62
C LEU A 128 0.54 5.57 -10.48
N ASP A 129 -0.29 5.80 -11.50
CA ASP A 129 -0.11 6.89 -12.46
C ASP A 129 -0.33 8.27 -11.83
N ASP A 130 -1.14 8.34 -10.77
CA ASP A 130 -1.45 9.58 -10.03
C ASP A 130 -0.56 9.81 -8.80
N LEU A 131 0.31 8.85 -8.46
CA LEU A 131 1.21 8.97 -7.32
C LEU A 131 2.56 9.57 -7.70
N GLU A 132 3.03 10.51 -6.88
CA GLU A 132 4.39 11.05 -6.89
C GLU A 132 5.34 10.11 -6.14
N ALA A 133 4.89 9.60 -4.97
CA ALA A 133 5.68 8.74 -4.12
C ALA A 133 4.83 7.77 -3.31
N ILE A 134 5.45 6.62 -2.98
CA ILE A 134 5.00 5.69 -1.95
C ILE A 134 6.11 5.63 -0.92
N SER A 135 5.76 5.91 0.35
CA SER A 135 6.71 5.86 1.46
C SER A 135 6.24 4.86 2.51
N LEU A 136 7.17 4.07 3.03
CA LEU A 136 6.91 3.11 4.10
C LEU A 136 7.78 3.43 5.31
N TYR A 137 7.14 3.52 6.46
CA TYR A 137 7.79 3.69 7.77
C TYR A 137 7.53 2.45 8.64
N ASN A 138 8.60 1.89 9.18
CA ASN A 138 8.51 0.88 10.21
C ASN A 138 8.26 1.60 11.55
N GLY A 139 7.00 1.66 12.00
CA GLY A 139 6.57 2.46 13.14
C GLY A 139 5.79 3.71 12.73
N GLN A 140 6.41 4.88 12.71
CA GLN A 140 5.76 6.16 12.38
C GLN A 140 6.74 7.13 11.71
N LYS A 141 6.22 8.21 11.13
CA LYS A 141 7.04 9.33 10.68
C LYS A 141 7.80 9.97 11.84
N SER A 142 8.98 10.52 11.55
CA SER A 142 9.76 11.29 12.50
C SER A 142 9.25 12.70 12.73
N GLU A 143 8.26 13.15 11.97
CA GLU A 143 7.61 14.45 12.12
C GLU A 143 6.60 14.38 13.27
N ILE A 144 6.64 15.34 14.20
CA ILE A 144 5.66 15.43 15.29
C ILE A 144 4.43 16.27 14.91
N PHE A 145 4.54 17.11 13.88
CA PHE A 145 3.45 17.93 13.37
C PHE A 145 2.56 17.13 12.40
N GLN A 146 1.76 16.27 12.96
CA GLN A 146 0.89 15.35 12.25
C GLN A 146 -0.39 15.06 13.05
N PRO A 147 -1.46 14.53 12.42
CA PRO A 147 -2.66 14.08 13.10
C PRO A 147 -2.38 13.06 14.21
N ALA A 148 -3.23 13.02 15.23
CA ALA A 148 -3.12 12.04 16.31
C ALA A 148 -3.20 10.61 15.77
N LYS A 149 -3.99 10.37 14.73
CA LYS A 149 -4.16 9.08 14.06
C LYS A 149 -2.85 8.50 13.49
N ASP A 150 -1.92 9.36 13.03
CA ASP A 150 -0.64 8.95 12.45
C ASP A 150 0.28 8.26 13.47
N PHE A 151 0.07 8.48 14.78
CA PHE A 151 0.80 7.81 15.85
C PHE A 151 0.28 6.39 16.14
N GLY A 152 -0.90 6.01 15.63
CA GLY A 152 -1.64 4.80 16.02
C GLY A 152 -1.33 3.52 15.25
N SER A 153 -0.41 3.50 14.29
CA SER A 153 -0.14 2.33 13.45
C SER A 153 1.21 1.68 13.76
N ALA A 154 1.30 0.36 13.67
CA ALA A 154 2.55 -0.37 13.86
C ALA A 154 3.52 -0.23 12.67
N GLY A 155 2.97 -0.09 11.46
CA GLY A 155 3.68 0.30 10.25
C GLY A 155 2.81 1.21 9.41
N SER A 156 3.40 2.13 8.65
CA SER A 156 2.66 3.15 7.93
C SER A 156 3.09 3.26 6.48
N VAL A 157 2.12 3.20 5.57
CA VAL A 157 2.30 3.41 4.13
C VAL A 157 1.65 4.74 3.76
N TYR A 158 2.43 5.65 3.19
CA TYR A 158 1.93 6.94 2.70
C TYR A 158 1.92 6.94 1.17
N LEU A 159 0.75 7.14 0.62
CA LEU A 159 0.52 7.37 -0.80
C LEU A 159 0.44 8.87 -1.03
N GLN A 160 1.45 9.42 -1.68
CA GLN A 160 1.54 10.84 -1.98
C GLN A 160 1.08 11.09 -3.41
N PRO A 161 -0.07 11.73 -3.65
CA PRO A 161 -0.52 12.08 -4.98
C PRO A 161 0.35 13.17 -5.62
N LYS A 162 0.39 13.18 -6.95
CA LYS A 162 1.06 14.23 -7.71
C LYS A 162 0.44 15.60 -7.47
N THR A 163 1.27 16.59 -7.22
CA THR A 163 0.88 18.00 -7.15
C THR A 163 1.31 18.71 -8.42
N PRO A 164 0.45 19.53 -9.06
CA PRO A 164 0.78 20.25 -10.29
C PRO A 164 2.02 21.13 -10.13
N VAL A 165 2.95 21.01 -11.08
CA VAL A 165 4.13 21.87 -11.17
C VAL A 165 4.23 22.41 -12.59
N PHE A 166 4.22 23.72 -12.74
CA PHE A 166 4.29 24.40 -14.04
C PHE A 166 5.67 25.01 -14.25
N LYS A 167 6.19 24.91 -15.48
CA LYS A 167 7.50 25.43 -15.86
C LYS A 167 7.32 26.68 -16.71
N GLY A 168 8.07 27.74 -16.40
CA GLY A 168 8.00 29.03 -17.13
C GLY A 168 6.55 29.54 -17.20
N ASP A 169 6.12 29.91 -18.41
CA ASP A 169 4.77 30.45 -18.66
C ASP A 169 3.71 29.39 -18.94
N GLN A 170 4.07 28.11 -18.81
CA GLN A 170 3.12 27.00 -19.00
C GLN A 170 2.00 27.05 -17.96
N LYS A 171 0.76 27.03 -18.44
CA LYS A 171 -0.44 27.06 -17.58
C LYS A 171 -1.18 25.71 -17.55
N THR A 172 -0.88 24.83 -18.50
CA THR A 172 -1.57 23.54 -18.66
C THR A 172 -0.56 22.43 -18.85
N ASN A 173 -0.68 21.35 -18.09
CA ASN A 173 0.00 20.09 -18.32
C ASN A 173 -1.04 19.03 -18.68
N LEU A 174 -0.72 18.19 -19.67
CA LEU A 174 -1.55 17.07 -20.06
C LEU A 174 -0.68 15.82 -20.17
N MET A 175 -1.08 14.75 -19.49
CA MET A 175 -0.49 13.43 -19.64
C MET A 175 -1.56 12.45 -20.11
N LEU A 176 -1.29 11.75 -21.20
CA LEU A 176 -2.09 10.64 -21.71
C LEU A 176 -1.25 9.38 -21.61
N LYS A 177 -1.82 8.29 -21.13
CA LYS A 177 -1.12 7.00 -21.03
C LYS A 177 -2.05 5.86 -21.44
N LEU A 178 -1.49 4.92 -22.18
CA LEU A 178 -2.18 3.68 -22.57
C LEU A 178 -1.29 2.50 -22.22
N LYS A 179 -1.84 1.54 -21.47
CA LYS A 179 -1.21 0.26 -21.18
C LYS A 179 -2.03 -0.85 -21.82
N LEU A 180 -1.39 -1.68 -22.63
CA LEU A 180 -1.96 -2.87 -23.28
C LEU A 180 -1.14 -4.08 -22.87
N GLY A 181 -1.78 -5.22 -22.62
CA GLY A 181 -0.99 -6.35 -22.18
C GLY A 181 -1.69 -7.70 -22.30
N SER A 182 -0.97 -8.71 -21.85
CA SER A 182 -1.50 -10.06 -21.67
C SER A 182 -2.74 -10.03 -20.76
N ILE A 183 -3.55 -11.12 -20.79
CA ILE A 183 -4.77 -11.23 -20.01
C ILE A 183 -5.78 -10.14 -20.43
N SER A 184 -5.77 -9.82 -21.73
CA SER A 184 -6.65 -8.79 -22.35
C SER A 184 -6.63 -7.45 -21.60
N LEU A 185 -5.46 -7.06 -21.06
CA LEU A 185 -5.32 -5.79 -20.34
C LEU A 185 -5.50 -4.62 -21.31
N PHE A 186 -6.46 -3.74 -20.98
CA PHE A 186 -6.68 -2.44 -21.58
C PHE A 186 -6.82 -1.40 -20.48
N ASN A 187 -5.84 -0.48 -20.40
CA ASN A 187 -5.77 0.48 -19.29
C ASN A 187 -5.34 1.87 -19.81
N PRO A 188 -6.28 2.65 -20.37
CA PRO A 188 -6.06 4.07 -20.65
C PRO A 188 -6.16 4.91 -19.38
N SER A 189 -5.32 5.94 -19.28
CA SER A 189 -5.39 6.97 -18.26
C SER A 189 -5.04 8.35 -18.82
N PHE A 190 -5.56 9.39 -18.18
CA PHE A 190 -5.16 10.76 -18.46
C PHE A 190 -5.10 11.59 -17.19
N ARG A 191 -4.29 12.62 -17.20
CA ARG A 191 -4.18 13.63 -16.15
C ARG A 191 -4.04 15.01 -16.80
N LEU A 192 -4.93 15.91 -16.41
CA LEU A 192 -4.95 17.32 -16.80
C LEU A 192 -4.63 18.16 -15.55
N GLU A 193 -3.69 19.09 -15.70
CA GLU A 193 -3.35 20.05 -14.66
C GLU A 193 -3.47 21.47 -15.23
N GLN A 194 -4.08 22.37 -14.47
CA GLN A 194 -4.32 23.73 -14.87
C GLN A 194 -3.87 24.70 -13.79
N LYS A 195 -3.04 25.66 -14.15
CA LYS A 195 -2.71 26.81 -13.33
C LYS A 195 -3.88 27.79 -13.43
N LEU A 196 -4.62 27.99 -12.33
CA LEU A 196 -5.75 28.92 -12.26
C LEU A 196 -5.28 30.34 -11.91
N SER A 197 -4.26 30.44 -11.06
CA SER A 197 -3.58 31.68 -10.71
C SER A 197 -2.16 31.34 -10.23
N ASP A 198 -1.37 32.35 -9.86
CA ASP A 198 -0.02 32.11 -9.31
C ASP A 198 -0.05 31.37 -7.96
N ARG A 199 -1.20 31.34 -7.30
CA ARG A 199 -1.38 30.72 -6.00
C ARG A 199 -2.30 29.50 -5.99
N VAL A 200 -3.00 29.24 -7.10
CA VAL A 200 -4.01 28.17 -7.16
C VAL A 200 -3.83 27.33 -8.41
N SER A 201 -3.82 26.03 -8.25
CA SER A 201 -3.83 25.05 -9.32
C SER A 201 -4.94 24.02 -9.14
N ALA A 202 -5.42 23.49 -10.25
CA ALA A 202 -6.38 22.40 -10.31
C ALA A 202 -5.77 21.20 -11.04
N SER A 203 -6.17 20.00 -10.68
CA SER A 203 -5.88 18.80 -11.44
C SER A 203 -7.11 17.89 -11.53
N PHE A 204 -7.21 17.17 -12.63
CA PHE A 204 -8.20 16.12 -12.83
C PHE A 204 -7.52 14.95 -13.53
N SER A 205 -7.73 13.74 -13.00
CA SER A 205 -7.26 12.51 -13.62
C SER A 205 -8.36 11.47 -13.69
N SER A 206 -8.25 10.57 -14.68
CA SER A 206 -9.13 9.42 -14.81
C SER A 206 -8.36 8.25 -15.39
N GLU A 207 -8.69 7.06 -14.90
CA GLU A 207 -8.13 5.80 -15.36
C GLU A 207 -9.24 4.77 -15.53
N PHE A 208 -9.16 4.01 -16.59
CA PHE A 208 -10.00 2.85 -16.83
C PHE A 208 -9.14 1.59 -16.91
N VAL A 209 -9.49 0.56 -16.19
CA VAL A 209 -8.81 -0.73 -16.21
C VAL A 209 -9.81 -1.82 -16.62
N GLN A 210 -9.47 -2.58 -17.64
CA GLN A 210 -10.21 -3.76 -18.05
C GLN A 210 -9.25 -4.90 -18.31
N SER A 211 -9.57 -6.08 -17.77
CA SER A 211 -8.88 -7.35 -18.06
C SER A 211 -9.88 -8.50 -17.94
N ASP A 212 -9.74 -9.54 -18.76
CA ASP A 212 -10.54 -10.76 -18.64
C ASP A 212 -10.03 -11.68 -17.52
N GLY A 213 -8.80 -11.44 -17.02
CA GLY A 213 -8.20 -12.21 -15.94
C GLY A 213 -7.92 -13.67 -16.29
N LEU A 214 -7.95 -14.05 -17.57
CA LEU A 214 -7.76 -15.44 -18.00
C LEU A 214 -6.28 -15.76 -18.20
N TYR A 215 -5.72 -16.69 -17.43
CA TYR A 215 -4.34 -17.14 -17.58
C TYR A 215 -4.19 -18.64 -17.28
N LYS A 216 -3.10 -19.24 -17.78
CA LYS A 216 -2.74 -20.63 -17.51
C LYS A 216 -1.94 -20.72 -16.21
N PHE A 217 -2.14 -21.80 -15.47
CA PHE A 217 -1.37 -22.14 -14.28
C PHE A 217 -1.16 -23.64 -14.19
N LYS A 218 -0.14 -24.06 -13.44
CA LYS A 218 0.10 -25.46 -13.10
C LYS A 218 -0.59 -25.80 -11.80
N TYR A 219 -1.41 -26.83 -11.80
CA TYR A 219 -2.03 -27.39 -10.61
C TYR A 219 -1.34 -28.69 -10.25
N GLU A 220 -0.92 -28.84 -9.01
CA GLU A 220 -0.33 -30.05 -8.47
C GLU A 220 -1.22 -30.59 -7.35
N LYS A 221 -1.80 -31.79 -7.57
CA LYS A 221 -2.46 -32.54 -6.49
C LYS A 221 -1.38 -33.26 -5.68
N LYS A 222 -1.30 -32.95 -4.41
CA LYS A 222 -0.33 -33.58 -3.49
C LYS A 222 -0.99 -34.69 -2.67
N ASN A 223 -0.22 -35.73 -2.40
CA ASN A 223 -0.53 -36.75 -1.41
C ASN A 223 -0.28 -36.22 0.00
N SER A 224 -0.73 -36.95 1.02
CA SER A 224 -0.51 -36.61 2.43
C SER A 224 0.97 -36.54 2.83
N ASP A 225 1.85 -37.25 2.13
CA ASP A 225 3.31 -37.22 2.32
C ASP A 225 4.00 -36.04 1.61
N GLY A 226 3.23 -35.18 0.91
CA GLY A 226 3.73 -34.03 0.14
C GLY A 226 4.23 -34.36 -1.27
N SER A 227 4.23 -35.64 -1.67
CA SER A 227 4.55 -36.04 -3.04
C SER A 227 3.47 -35.58 -4.04
N VAL A 228 3.85 -35.33 -5.30
CA VAL A 228 2.90 -34.95 -6.34
C VAL A 228 2.19 -36.20 -6.88
N ALA A 229 0.89 -36.31 -6.64
CA ALA A 229 0.05 -37.40 -7.14
C ALA A 229 -0.30 -37.22 -8.63
N ASN A 230 -0.55 -36.00 -9.05
CA ASN A 230 -0.85 -35.61 -10.42
C ASN A 230 -0.60 -34.12 -10.62
N ASP A 231 -0.17 -33.74 -11.84
CA ASP A 231 -0.06 -32.36 -12.26
C ASP A 231 -0.79 -32.11 -13.58
N THR A 232 -1.28 -30.90 -13.77
CA THR A 232 -1.94 -30.48 -15.00
C THR A 232 -1.84 -28.98 -15.22
N ILE A 233 -1.90 -28.56 -16.48
CA ILE A 233 -2.02 -27.14 -16.84
C ILE A 233 -3.48 -26.82 -17.02
N ALA A 234 -4.00 -25.98 -16.14
CA ALA A 234 -5.38 -25.51 -16.16
C ALA A 234 -5.47 -24.03 -16.52
N ARG A 235 -6.69 -23.51 -16.69
CA ARG A 235 -6.96 -22.11 -16.92
C ARG A 235 -7.65 -21.52 -15.69
N ARG A 236 -7.15 -20.34 -15.24
CA ARG A 236 -7.77 -19.55 -14.19
C ARG A 236 -8.96 -18.79 -14.77
N TYR A 237 -10.08 -18.82 -14.06
CA TYR A 237 -11.30 -18.06 -14.31
C TYR A 237 -11.61 -17.14 -13.12
N ASP A 238 -12.66 -16.33 -13.22
CA ASP A 238 -13.18 -15.45 -12.17
C ASP A 238 -12.13 -14.48 -11.60
N SER A 239 -11.25 -13.98 -12.47
CA SER A 239 -10.16 -13.08 -12.10
C SER A 239 -10.23 -11.77 -12.93
N TYR A 240 -11.37 -11.53 -13.60
CA TYR A 240 -11.59 -10.34 -14.40
C TYR A 240 -11.70 -9.09 -13.53
N ILE A 241 -11.43 -7.95 -14.15
CA ILE A 241 -11.66 -6.63 -13.54
C ILE A 241 -12.16 -5.65 -14.60
N ARG A 242 -13.13 -4.83 -14.23
CA ARG A 242 -13.52 -3.59 -14.89
C ARG A 242 -13.60 -2.51 -13.86
N ALA A 243 -12.67 -1.57 -13.89
CA ALA A 243 -12.60 -0.52 -12.88
C ALA A 243 -12.45 0.84 -13.52
N LYS A 244 -13.03 1.85 -12.87
CA LYS A 244 -12.89 3.27 -13.20
C LYS A 244 -12.38 3.99 -11.96
N ARG A 245 -11.39 4.84 -12.15
CA ARG A 245 -10.87 5.75 -11.12
C ARG A 245 -10.96 7.16 -11.64
N PHE A 246 -11.25 8.09 -10.76
CA PHE A 246 -11.18 9.51 -11.06
C PHE A 246 -10.74 10.26 -9.80
N GLU A 247 -9.95 11.26 -10.02
CA GLU A 247 -9.45 12.13 -8.97
C GLU A 247 -9.49 13.58 -9.41
N THR A 248 -9.90 14.47 -8.53
CA THR A 248 -9.82 15.92 -8.73
C THR A 248 -9.14 16.55 -7.52
N ALA A 249 -8.31 17.55 -7.74
CA ALA A 249 -7.72 18.30 -6.64
C ALA A 249 -7.61 19.78 -6.97
N LEU A 250 -7.82 20.60 -5.95
CA LEU A 250 -7.47 22.01 -5.90
C LEU A 250 -6.37 22.18 -4.87
N ASN A 251 -5.28 22.84 -5.26
CA ASN A 251 -4.16 23.14 -4.38
C ASN A 251 -3.93 24.65 -4.40
N GLY A 252 -3.73 25.21 -3.22
CA GLY A 252 -3.50 26.62 -3.08
C GLY A 252 -2.43 26.96 -2.05
N THR A 253 -1.76 28.09 -2.27
CA THR A 253 -0.83 28.70 -1.32
C THR A 253 -1.40 29.99 -0.79
N ILE A 254 -1.16 30.26 0.47
CA ILE A 254 -1.46 31.52 1.15
C ILE A 254 -0.19 32.04 1.81
N ASN A 255 -0.21 33.23 2.35
CA ASN A 255 0.95 33.74 3.10
C ASN A 255 1.19 32.83 4.30
N ASP A 256 2.41 32.27 4.38
CA ASP A 256 2.86 31.33 5.42
C ASP A 256 2.00 30.07 5.58
N GLY A 257 1.41 29.60 4.46
CA GLY A 257 0.57 28.42 4.51
C GLY A 257 0.15 27.85 3.16
N SER A 258 -0.61 26.76 3.22
CA SER A 258 -1.15 26.06 2.07
C SER A 258 -2.47 25.38 2.40
N TRP A 259 -3.25 25.10 1.37
CA TRP A 259 -4.48 24.33 1.48
C TRP A 259 -4.64 23.41 0.26
N SER A 260 -5.37 22.35 0.46
CA SER A 260 -5.77 21.46 -0.63
C SER A 260 -7.17 20.90 -0.37
N VAL A 261 -7.90 20.64 -1.43
CA VAL A 261 -9.15 19.88 -1.44
C VAL A 261 -9.03 18.82 -2.53
N ARG A 262 -9.32 17.57 -2.19
CA ARG A 262 -9.18 16.43 -3.08
C ARG A 262 -10.43 15.56 -3.03
N GLY A 263 -10.97 15.22 -4.20
CA GLY A 263 -12.01 14.23 -4.39
C GLY A 263 -11.45 13.01 -5.09
N TYR A 264 -11.83 11.82 -4.65
CA TYR A 264 -11.46 10.53 -5.21
C TYR A 264 -12.69 9.66 -5.42
N GLY A 265 -12.72 8.92 -6.53
CA GLY A 265 -13.75 7.94 -6.80
C GLY A 265 -13.19 6.68 -7.46
N TYR A 266 -13.69 5.53 -7.01
CA TYR A 266 -13.38 4.22 -7.56
C TYR A 266 -14.66 3.41 -7.70
N ILE A 267 -14.89 2.86 -8.89
CA ILE A 267 -16.02 1.98 -9.18
C ILE A 267 -15.46 0.74 -9.85
N SER A 268 -15.81 -0.45 -9.38
CA SER A 268 -15.37 -1.68 -10.02
C SER A 268 -16.42 -2.77 -10.00
N ASP A 269 -16.34 -3.60 -11.04
CA ASP A 269 -16.95 -4.92 -11.18
C ASP A 269 -15.82 -5.92 -11.41
N ARG A 270 -15.65 -6.86 -10.49
CA ARG A 270 -14.55 -7.82 -10.54
C ARG A 270 -14.99 -9.23 -10.14
N GLY A 271 -14.42 -10.22 -10.82
CA GLY A 271 -14.50 -11.61 -10.39
C GLY A 271 -13.65 -11.81 -9.13
N VAL A 272 -14.15 -12.59 -8.20
CA VAL A 272 -13.43 -12.99 -7.00
C VAL A 272 -12.82 -14.36 -7.20
N PRO A 273 -11.49 -14.46 -7.37
CA PRO A 273 -10.85 -15.75 -7.57
C PRO A 273 -11.00 -16.62 -6.32
N THR A 274 -11.49 -17.83 -6.50
CA THR A 274 -11.64 -18.81 -5.42
C THR A 274 -10.45 -19.76 -5.37
N ALA A 275 -10.22 -20.40 -4.22
CA ALA A 275 -9.20 -21.44 -4.09
C ALA A 275 -9.48 -22.59 -5.09
N ILE A 276 -8.44 -23.06 -5.79
CA ILE A 276 -8.50 -24.24 -6.65
C ILE A 276 -8.31 -25.48 -5.80
N VAL A 277 -9.37 -26.22 -5.57
CA VAL A 277 -9.37 -27.44 -4.77
C VAL A 277 -10.02 -28.60 -5.52
N ASN A 278 -9.58 -29.84 -5.28
CA ASN A 278 -10.17 -31.06 -5.82
C ASN A 278 -10.33 -31.07 -7.34
N ASN A 279 -9.34 -30.55 -8.08
CA ASN A 279 -9.36 -30.46 -9.56
C ASN A 279 -10.57 -29.68 -10.11
N ASN A 280 -11.19 -28.83 -9.31
CA ASN A 280 -12.29 -28.01 -9.77
C ASN A 280 -11.78 -26.70 -10.37
N PHE A 281 -11.65 -26.69 -11.70
CA PHE A 281 -11.17 -25.53 -12.48
C PHE A 281 -12.31 -24.72 -13.12
N LYS A 282 -13.58 -25.11 -12.86
CA LYS A 282 -14.74 -24.42 -13.45
C LYS A 282 -14.92 -23.02 -12.84
N PRO A 283 -15.47 -22.07 -13.61
CA PRO A 283 -15.89 -20.78 -13.06
C PRO A 283 -16.88 -20.99 -11.92
N LYS A 284 -16.71 -20.26 -10.83
CA LYS A 284 -17.63 -20.28 -9.67
C LYS A 284 -18.54 -19.05 -9.64
N GLY A 285 -18.30 -18.07 -10.52
CA GLY A 285 -19.17 -16.91 -10.69
C GLY A 285 -19.21 -15.95 -9.50
N GLN A 286 -18.26 -16.06 -8.57
CA GLN A 286 -18.17 -15.10 -7.47
C GLN A 286 -17.78 -13.73 -8.00
N GLN A 287 -18.49 -12.69 -7.56
CA GLN A 287 -18.37 -11.34 -8.06
C GLN A 287 -18.35 -10.35 -6.91
N MET A 288 -17.58 -9.29 -7.05
CA MET A 288 -17.55 -8.16 -6.14
C MET A 288 -17.76 -6.86 -6.90
N LEU A 289 -18.74 -6.07 -6.45
CA LEU A 289 -18.98 -4.71 -6.92
C LEU A 289 -18.52 -3.76 -5.82
N ASP A 290 -17.65 -2.82 -6.16
CA ASP A 290 -17.16 -1.80 -5.23
C ASP A 290 -17.47 -0.40 -5.76
N GLU A 291 -17.92 0.49 -4.88
CA GLU A 291 -17.98 1.93 -5.09
C GLU A 291 -17.36 2.61 -3.87
N ASN A 292 -16.27 3.34 -4.08
CA ASN A 292 -15.56 4.04 -3.01
C ASN A 292 -15.39 5.51 -3.39
N TYR A 293 -15.88 6.39 -2.58
CA TYR A 293 -15.78 7.83 -2.79
C TYR A 293 -15.29 8.50 -1.53
N PHE A 294 -14.35 9.43 -1.66
CA PHE A 294 -14.02 10.31 -0.56
C PHE A 294 -13.70 11.73 -1.04
N VAL A 295 -13.97 12.67 -0.17
CA VAL A 295 -13.51 14.05 -0.29
C VAL A 295 -12.71 14.37 0.97
N GLN A 296 -11.54 14.96 0.78
CA GLN A 296 -10.68 15.36 1.88
C GLN A 296 -10.13 16.77 1.66
N ALA A 297 -9.90 17.47 2.75
CA ALA A 297 -9.34 18.80 2.77
C ALA A 297 -8.19 18.89 3.79
N SER A 298 -7.19 19.68 3.47
CA SER A 298 -6.07 20.00 4.33
C SER A 298 -5.82 21.50 4.30
N PHE A 299 -5.55 22.06 5.47
CA PHE A 299 -5.16 23.45 5.64
C PHE A 299 -4.00 23.50 6.63
N ARG A 300 -2.90 24.17 6.27
CA ARG A 300 -1.73 24.37 7.11
C ARG A 300 -1.34 25.84 7.09
N LYS A 301 -1.08 26.41 8.26
CA LYS A 301 -0.66 27.80 8.38
C LYS A 301 0.26 28.02 9.58
N LYS A 302 1.29 28.79 9.37
CA LYS A 302 2.12 29.35 10.43
C LYS A 302 1.45 30.64 10.92
N LEU A 303 0.82 30.58 12.10
CA LEU A 303 0.09 31.71 12.68
C LEU A 303 1.00 32.76 13.30
N PHE A 304 2.09 32.27 13.95
CA PHE A 304 3.12 33.08 14.57
C PHE A 304 4.50 32.48 14.26
N PRO A 305 5.60 33.22 14.46
CA PRO A 305 6.95 32.72 14.14
C PRO A 305 7.30 31.34 14.73
N LYS A 306 6.69 30.97 15.87
CA LYS A 306 6.95 29.72 16.58
C LYS A 306 5.75 28.77 16.60
N PHE A 307 4.61 29.13 16.02
CA PHE A 307 3.40 28.35 16.11
C PHE A 307 2.79 28.05 14.74
N GLU A 308 2.65 26.77 14.46
CA GLU A 308 1.97 26.27 13.25
C GLU A 308 0.73 25.47 13.63
N THR A 309 -0.31 25.57 12.80
CA THR A 309 -1.53 24.78 12.91
C THR A 309 -1.85 24.08 11.61
N GLN A 310 -2.40 22.88 11.69
CA GLN A 310 -2.89 22.10 10.56
C GLN A 310 -4.28 21.55 10.87
N LEU A 311 -5.20 21.75 9.93
CA LEU A 311 -6.53 21.17 9.95
C LEU A 311 -6.65 20.17 8.82
N LYS A 312 -7.27 19.01 9.09
CA LYS A 312 -7.63 18.04 8.09
C LYS A 312 -9.07 17.58 8.29
N ALA A 313 -9.75 17.31 7.20
CA ALA A 313 -11.10 16.76 7.22
C ALA A 313 -11.27 15.75 6.09
N LYS A 314 -12.10 14.72 6.31
CA LYS A 314 -12.48 13.73 5.29
C LYS A 314 -13.92 13.29 5.50
N PHE A 315 -14.62 13.13 4.39
CA PHE A 315 -15.86 12.36 4.30
C PHE A 315 -15.63 11.21 3.31
N ALA A 316 -16.01 9.99 3.69
CA ALA A 316 -15.93 8.83 2.80
C ALA A 316 -17.23 8.03 2.80
N TYR A 317 -17.53 7.47 1.64
CA TYR A 317 -18.64 6.56 1.39
C TYR A 317 -18.11 5.35 0.63
N ASP A 318 -18.29 4.16 1.20
CA ASP A 318 -17.86 2.90 0.61
C ASP A 318 -19.06 1.96 0.51
N TYR A 319 -19.33 1.48 -0.71
CA TYR A 319 -20.29 0.43 -0.98
C TYR A 319 -19.56 -0.79 -1.51
N THR A 320 -19.88 -1.97 -0.97
CA THR A 320 -19.39 -3.24 -1.47
C THR A 320 -20.55 -4.23 -1.53
N ARG A 321 -20.71 -4.91 -2.67
CA ARG A 321 -21.65 -6.03 -2.82
C ARG A 321 -20.91 -7.28 -3.25
N PHE A 322 -21.07 -8.34 -2.49
CA PHE A 322 -20.52 -9.66 -2.78
C PHE A 322 -21.62 -10.60 -3.23
N LEU A 323 -21.42 -11.21 -4.40
CA LEU A 323 -22.32 -12.16 -5.00
C LEU A 323 -21.62 -13.51 -5.10
N ASP A 324 -22.29 -14.57 -4.64
CA ASP A 324 -21.95 -15.97 -4.90
C ASP A 324 -23.20 -16.70 -5.30
N THR A 325 -23.38 -16.89 -6.61
CA THR A 325 -24.60 -17.43 -7.19
C THR A 325 -24.46 -18.88 -7.62
N VAL A 326 -23.26 -19.46 -7.50
CA VAL A 326 -23.00 -20.84 -7.93
C VAL A 326 -23.31 -21.79 -6.80
N ASP A 327 -24.41 -22.50 -6.96
CA ASP A 327 -24.77 -23.65 -6.12
C ASP A 327 -23.75 -24.79 -6.31
N VAL A 328 -22.88 -24.96 -5.31
CA VAL A 328 -22.01 -26.12 -5.23
C VAL A 328 -22.80 -27.26 -4.61
N ALA A 329 -23.49 -28.04 -5.43
CA ALA A 329 -24.20 -29.26 -5.05
C ALA A 329 -25.66 -29.07 -4.54
N ASN A 330 -26.44 -28.12 -5.06
CA ASN A 330 -27.86 -27.93 -4.72
C ASN A 330 -28.19 -27.80 -3.22
N THR A 331 -27.24 -27.36 -2.40
CA THR A 331 -27.41 -27.30 -0.95
C THR A 331 -27.12 -25.94 -0.31
N ALA A 332 -26.49 -25.01 -1.02
CA ALA A 332 -26.18 -23.68 -0.49
C ALA A 332 -27.13 -22.62 -1.09
N LEU A 333 -27.69 -21.77 -0.23
CA LEU A 333 -28.42 -20.59 -0.68
C LEU A 333 -27.45 -19.61 -1.33
N PRO A 334 -27.82 -18.97 -2.46
CA PRO A 334 -27.00 -17.95 -3.08
C PRO A 334 -26.73 -16.81 -2.09
N ILE A 335 -25.47 -16.33 -2.06
CA ILE A 335 -25.07 -15.20 -1.22
C ILE A 335 -25.18 -13.92 -2.06
N ASP A 336 -25.91 -12.94 -1.54
CA ASP A 336 -26.01 -11.59 -2.09
C ASP A 336 -25.96 -10.60 -0.91
N ASN A 337 -24.74 -10.27 -0.52
CA ASN A 337 -24.52 -9.41 0.64
C ASN A 337 -24.00 -8.05 0.21
N SER A 338 -24.63 -6.98 0.70
CA SER A 338 -24.19 -5.61 0.48
C SER A 338 -23.84 -4.92 1.78
N TYR A 339 -22.83 -4.05 1.71
CA TYR A 339 -22.31 -3.30 2.84
C TYR A 339 -22.16 -1.84 2.44
N VAL A 340 -22.56 -0.94 3.33
CA VAL A 340 -22.39 0.51 3.19
C VAL A 340 -21.65 1.01 4.41
N GLN A 341 -20.46 1.55 4.21
CA GLN A 341 -19.67 2.21 5.23
C GLN A 341 -19.65 3.72 4.99
N ARG A 342 -19.78 4.52 6.03
CA ARG A 342 -19.61 5.97 6.00
C ARG A 342 -18.62 6.38 7.05
N GLU A 343 -17.75 7.34 6.70
CA GLU A 343 -16.74 7.88 7.59
C GLU A 343 -16.76 9.41 7.53
N VAL A 344 -16.71 10.04 8.70
CA VAL A 344 -16.39 11.46 8.86
C VAL A 344 -15.17 11.54 9.75
N TYR A 345 -14.15 12.27 9.32
CA TYR A 345 -12.91 12.47 10.06
C TYR A 345 -12.57 13.95 10.11
N PHE A 346 -12.11 14.39 11.26
CA PHE A 346 -11.58 15.73 11.50
C PHE A 346 -10.31 15.64 12.35
N SER A 347 -9.31 16.47 12.04
CA SER A 347 -8.07 16.58 12.80
C SER A 347 -7.64 18.03 12.93
N ASN A 348 -7.18 18.40 14.13
CA ASN A 348 -6.46 19.62 14.41
C ASN A 348 -5.12 19.28 15.06
N SER A 349 -4.03 19.64 14.39
CA SER A 349 -2.66 19.47 14.89
C SER A 349 -2.01 20.82 15.08
N ASN A 350 -1.32 21.00 16.19
CA ASN A 350 -0.64 22.25 16.55
C ASN A 350 0.78 21.94 16.96
N MET A 351 1.74 22.74 16.49
CA MET A 351 3.14 22.65 16.83
C MET A 351 3.67 23.98 17.35
N TYR A 352 4.42 23.93 18.44
CA TYR A 352 5.09 25.08 19.00
C TYR A 352 6.59 24.83 19.11
N SER A 353 7.41 25.68 18.48
CA SER A 353 8.86 25.66 18.56
C SER A 353 9.31 26.46 19.78
N ILE A 354 9.70 25.77 20.86
CA ILE A 354 10.20 26.41 22.10
C ILE A 354 11.49 27.18 21.78
N ASN A 355 12.40 26.51 21.07
CA ASN A 355 13.63 27.08 20.54
C ASN A 355 14.07 26.34 19.27
N GLN A 356 15.26 26.61 18.74
CA GLN A 356 15.75 25.99 17.48
C GLN A 356 15.93 24.47 17.53
N ASN A 357 16.01 23.92 18.74
CA ASN A 357 16.32 22.51 18.97
C ASN A 357 15.17 21.73 19.62
N TRP A 358 14.09 22.39 20.02
CA TRP A 358 13.02 21.79 20.79
C TRP A 358 11.65 22.20 20.27
N ASP A 359 10.93 21.23 19.72
CA ASP A 359 9.56 21.39 19.28
C ASP A 359 8.62 20.49 20.11
N VAL A 360 7.43 20.98 20.35
CA VAL A 360 6.33 20.23 20.97
C VAL A 360 5.10 20.29 20.09
N SER A 361 4.31 19.25 20.09
CA SER A 361 3.04 19.22 19.36
C SER A 361 1.92 18.61 20.19
N ALA A 362 0.71 19.09 19.93
CA ALA A 362 -0.54 18.52 20.43
C ALA A 362 -1.53 18.40 19.27
N SER A 363 -2.14 17.23 19.13
CA SER A 363 -3.13 16.97 18.09
C SER A 363 -4.39 16.33 18.67
N PHE A 364 -5.52 16.70 18.11
CA PHE A 364 -6.84 16.14 18.41
C PHE A 364 -7.50 15.68 17.13
N ASP A 365 -7.96 14.43 17.10
CA ASP A 365 -8.71 13.87 16.00
C ASP A 365 -10.06 13.34 16.48
N PHE A 366 -11.06 13.47 15.63
CA PHE A 366 -12.37 12.86 15.80
C PHE A 366 -12.75 12.07 14.57
N GLN A 367 -13.24 10.84 14.77
CA GLN A 367 -13.66 9.96 13.68
C GLN A 367 -15.01 9.34 14.01
N TYR A 368 -15.94 9.44 13.08
CA TYR A 368 -17.23 8.78 13.07
C TYR A 368 -17.23 7.72 11.98
N ASN A 369 -17.63 6.49 12.31
CA ASN A 369 -17.78 5.39 11.36
C ASN A 369 -19.12 4.69 11.61
N ASN A 370 -19.83 4.39 10.52
CA ASN A 370 -21.07 3.64 10.55
C ASN A 370 -21.04 2.54 9.49
N LEU A 371 -21.54 1.35 9.81
CA LEU A 371 -21.67 0.23 8.89
C LEU A 371 -23.11 -0.25 8.81
N ASN A 372 -23.66 -0.29 7.61
CA ASN A 372 -24.92 -0.95 7.28
C ASN A 372 -24.65 -2.18 6.42
N ALA A 373 -25.46 -3.23 6.58
CA ALA A 373 -25.38 -4.44 5.78
C ALA A 373 -26.79 -4.99 5.48
N SER A 374 -26.89 -5.75 4.37
CA SER A 374 -28.11 -6.49 4.03
C SER A 374 -28.26 -7.84 4.78
N LEU A 375 -27.34 -8.10 5.71
CA LEU A 375 -27.36 -9.34 6.51
C LEU A 375 -28.56 -9.37 7.46
N ARG A 376 -29.14 -10.55 7.59
CA ARG A 376 -30.19 -10.80 8.59
C ARG A 376 -29.62 -10.66 10.00
N ASP A 377 -30.38 -10.01 10.90
CA ASP A 377 -30.03 -9.82 12.31
C ASP A 377 -28.71 -9.07 12.54
N PHE A 378 -28.31 -8.21 11.58
CA PHE A 378 -27.10 -7.40 11.66
C PHE A 378 -27.26 -6.25 12.67
N SER A 379 -26.20 -5.94 13.43
CA SER A 379 -26.26 -4.99 14.55
C SER A 379 -26.25 -3.51 14.15
N TYR A 380 -25.89 -3.16 12.90
CA TYR A 380 -25.77 -1.79 12.38
C TYR A 380 -24.89 -0.89 13.26
N PRO A 381 -23.62 -1.24 13.47
CA PRO A 381 -22.77 -0.55 14.42
C PRO A 381 -22.39 0.85 13.96
N THR A 382 -22.21 1.72 14.96
CA THR A 382 -21.64 3.05 14.83
C THR A 382 -20.52 3.19 15.85
N ARG A 383 -19.34 3.68 15.42
CA ARG A 383 -18.18 3.92 16.27
C ARG A 383 -17.77 5.38 16.25
N TYR A 384 -17.60 5.93 17.42
CA TYR A 384 -17.04 7.26 17.66
C TYR A 384 -15.63 7.05 18.25
N THR A 385 -14.64 7.65 17.61
CA THR A 385 -13.25 7.56 18.10
C THR A 385 -12.69 8.96 18.26
N SER A 386 -12.28 9.30 19.48
CA SER A 386 -11.55 10.53 19.78
C SER A 386 -10.10 10.16 20.10
N LEU A 387 -9.16 10.89 19.48
CA LEU A 387 -7.73 10.68 19.71
C LEU A 387 -7.10 11.99 20.16
N VAL A 388 -6.20 11.89 21.13
CA VAL A 388 -5.39 13.03 21.61
C VAL A 388 -3.93 12.58 21.59
N SER A 389 -3.06 13.33 20.96
CA SER A 389 -1.63 13.03 20.99
C SER A 389 -0.83 14.21 21.50
N PHE A 390 0.20 13.89 22.29
CA PHE A 390 1.24 14.83 22.68
C PHE A 390 2.58 14.26 22.22
N ALA A 391 3.36 15.08 21.52
CA ALA A 391 4.67 14.67 21.04
C ALA A 391 5.70 15.78 21.19
N THR A 392 6.94 15.38 21.34
CA THR A 392 8.08 16.29 21.45
C THR A 392 9.26 15.78 20.66
N THR A 393 10.01 16.67 20.05
CA THR A 393 11.32 16.36 19.46
C THR A 393 12.35 17.30 20.03
N TYR A 394 13.48 16.72 20.46
CA TYR A 394 14.60 17.48 21.01
C TYR A 394 15.89 17.05 20.32
N GLN A 395 16.64 18.02 19.82
CA GLN A 395 17.93 17.79 19.19
C GLN A 395 19.02 18.40 20.01
N TRP A 396 19.98 17.57 20.47
CA TRP A 396 21.13 18.01 21.22
C TRP A 396 22.43 17.53 20.57
N SER A 397 23.17 18.47 19.98
CA SER A 397 24.40 18.15 19.23
C SER A 397 24.17 17.07 18.17
N ARG A 398 24.64 15.86 18.41
CA ARG A 398 24.58 14.68 17.53
C ARG A 398 23.42 13.71 17.86
N PHE A 399 22.67 14.02 18.93
CA PHE A 399 21.52 13.23 19.36
C PHE A 399 20.22 13.91 18.92
N LYS A 400 19.26 13.10 18.51
CA LYS A 400 17.89 13.52 18.31
C LYS A 400 16.96 12.55 18.99
N PHE A 401 16.07 13.07 19.81
CA PHE A 401 15.03 12.34 20.52
C PHE A 401 13.66 12.76 20.01
N LEU A 402 12.74 11.78 19.90
CA LEU A 402 11.33 12.00 19.70
C LEU A 402 10.56 11.13 20.69
N GLY A 403 9.70 11.74 21.47
CA GLY A 403 8.76 11.05 22.35
C GLY A 403 7.33 11.38 21.98
N SER A 404 6.42 10.42 22.07
CA SER A 404 4.99 10.68 21.93
C SER A 404 4.15 9.78 22.81
N VAL A 405 2.96 10.26 23.14
CA VAL A 405 1.90 9.48 23.79
C VAL A 405 0.60 9.74 23.04
N LEU A 406 -0.13 8.67 22.74
CA LEU A 406 -1.43 8.71 22.09
C LEU A 406 -2.50 8.17 23.04
N GLY A 407 -3.50 8.99 23.35
CA GLY A 407 -4.74 8.60 24.03
C GLY A 407 -5.81 8.33 22.98
N THR A 408 -6.48 7.19 23.06
CA THR A 408 -7.58 6.80 22.19
C THR A 408 -8.79 6.43 23.00
N PHE A 409 -9.93 7.04 22.70
CA PHE A 409 -11.21 6.88 23.36
C PHE A 409 -12.23 6.41 22.33
N VAL A 410 -12.79 5.22 22.54
CA VAL A 410 -13.73 4.59 21.61
C VAL A 410 -15.05 4.34 22.30
N HIS A 411 -16.12 4.84 21.69
CA HIS A 411 -17.49 4.57 22.06
C HIS A 411 -18.24 3.96 20.87
N GLU A 412 -19.05 2.93 21.13
CA GLU A 412 -19.84 2.26 20.10
C GLU A 412 -21.32 2.24 20.47
N ASP A 413 -22.15 2.39 19.44
CA ASP A 413 -23.58 2.18 19.49
C ASP A 413 -24.02 1.17 18.44
N VAL A 414 -25.08 0.44 18.72
CA VAL A 414 -25.71 -0.53 17.80
C VAL A 414 -27.22 -0.32 17.80
N LYS A 415 -27.86 -0.60 16.66
CA LYS A 415 -29.34 -0.52 16.59
C LYS A 415 -30.01 -1.75 17.21
N MET A 416 -29.34 -2.89 17.19
CA MET A 416 -29.85 -4.17 17.68
C MET A 416 -28.70 -4.96 18.30
N ASN A 417 -29.01 -5.92 19.16
CA ASN A 417 -28.08 -6.80 19.88
C ASN A 417 -27.25 -6.03 20.93
N SER A 418 -26.25 -6.67 21.47
CA SER A 418 -25.35 -6.10 22.48
C SER A 418 -24.21 -5.33 21.82
N LYS A 419 -23.84 -4.19 22.39
CA LYS A 419 -22.68 -3.41 21.96
C LYS A 419 -21.40 -3.86 22.67
N SER A 420 -20.25 -3.61 22.03
CA SER A 420 -18.95 -3.75 22.67
C SER A 420 -18.78 -2.70 23.78
N PRO A 421 -18.11 -3.00 24.90
CA PRO A 421 -17.78 -2.04 25.93
C PRO A 421 -16.88 -0.92 25.39
N ASP A 422 -17.05 0.28 25.94
CA ASP A 422 -16.17 1.43 25.63
C ASP A 422 -14.70 1.12 25.95
N LYS A 423 -13.78 1.69 25.19
CA LYS A 423 -12.34 1.47 25.35
C LYS A 423 -11.59 2.79 25.51
N THR A 424 -10.64 2.79 26.43
CA THR A 424 -9.72 3.92 26.66
C THR A 424 -8.31 3.36 26.74
N GLU A 425 -7.42 3.80 25.83
CA GLU A 425 -6.07 3.29 25.73
C GLU A 425 -5.05 4.40 25.59
N TRP A 426 -3.90 4.24 26.26
CA TRP A 426 -2.74 5.12 26.18
C TRP A 426 -1.53 4.36 25.64
N THR A 427 -0.97 4.82 24.54
CA THR A 427 0.15 4.15 23.87
C THR A 427 1.34 5.08 23.75
N PRO A 428 2.46 4.80 24.46
CA PRO A 428 3.69 5.57 24.39
C PRO A 428 4.57 5.13 23.23
N SER A 429 5.42 6.06 22.76
CA SER A 429 6.55 5.75 21.89
C SER A 429 7.74 6.64 22.16
N ALA A 430 8.95 6.11 21.93
CA ALA A 430 10.21 6.82 22.07
C ALA A 430 11.18 6.41 20.97
N PHE A 431 11.80 7.38 20.34
CA PHE A 431 12.76 7.20 19.25
C PHE A 431 14.01 7.99 19.54
N LEU A 432 15.16 7.39 19.28
CA LEU A 432 16.46 7.99 19.47
C LEU A 432 17.32 7.79 18.22
N SER A 433 18.02 8.81 17.78
CA SER A 433 19.09 8.69 16.80
C SER A 433 20.34 9.42 17.24
N TYR A 434 21.49 8.86 16.83
CA TYR A 434 22.81 9.38 17.17
C TYR A 434 23.73 9.32 15.95
N GLN A 435 24.45 10.43 15.70
CA GLN A 435 25.47 10.54 14.66
C GLN A 435 26.87 10.54 15.30
N PRO A 436 27.57 9.40 15.36
CA PRO A 436 28.84 9.29 16.07
C PRO A 436 29.98 10.11 15.41
N PHE A 437 29.91 10.32 14.09
CA PHE A 437 30.97 10.93 13.31
C PHE A 437 30.60 12.36 12.84
N GLU A 438 31.59 13.22 12.67
CA GLU A 438 31.41 14.60 12.16
C GLU A 438 30.92 14.62 10.70
N SER A 439 31.30 13.62 9.92
CA SER A 439 30.87 13.48 8.53
C SER A 439 29.36 13.36 8.36
N LYS A 440 28.63 12.99 9.44
CA LYS A 440 27.19 12.73 9.44
C LYS A 440 26.72 11.67 8.41
N ASP A 441 27.67 10.86 7.91
CA ASP A 441 27.38 9.82 6.93
C ASP A 441 26.80 8.56 7.58
N PHE A 442 26.98 8.40 8.88
CA PHE A 442 26.54 7.26 9.67
C PHE A 442 25.64 7.69 10.81
N THR A 443 24.48 7.05 10.92
CA THR A 443 23.48 7.32 11.96
C THR A 443 23.04 6.00 12.57
N VAL A 444 23.12 5.89 13.89
CA VAL A 444 22.54 4.77 14.67
C VAL A 444 21.20 5.23 15.21
N ARG A 445 20.24 4.33 15.33
CA ARG A 445 18.91 4.61 15.86
C ARG A 445 18.37 3.45 16.64
N ALA A 446 17.45 3.76 17.56
CA ALA A 446 16.65 2.78 18.25
C ALA A 446 15.27 3.36 18.55
N PHE A 447 14.25 2.50 18.63
CA PHE A 447 12.95 2.93 19.12
C PHE A 447 12.22 1.84 19.89
N TYR A 448 11.34 2.31 20.77
CA TYR A 448 10.25 1.56 21.37
C TYR A 448 8.93 2.18 21.00
N LYS A 449 7.94 1.35 20.63
CA LYS A 449 6.59 1.82 20.36
C LYS A 449 5.57 0.77 20.80
N ARG A 450 4.56 1.22 21.57
CA ARG A 450 3.35 0.44 21.84
C ARG A 450 2.22 0.93 20.95
N VAL A 451 1.49 0.00 20.36
CA VAL A 451 0.32 0.27 19.52
C VAL A 451 -0.79 -0.68 19.94
N PHE A 452 -2.04 -0.27 19.80
CA PHE A 452 -3.17 -1.19 19.93
C PHE A 452 -4.06 -1.14 18.68
N ARG A 453 -4.80 -2.21 18.48
CA ARG A 453 -5.79 -2.33 17.41
C ARG A 453 -7.16 -2.63 18.01
N MET A 454 -8.15 -1.78 17.72
CA MET A 454 -9.54 -2.09 18.00
C MET A 454 -10.02 -3.26 17.16
N PRO A 455 -10.83 -4.20 17.72
CA PRO A 455 -11.54 -5.17 16.92
C PRO A 455 -12.37 -4.49 15.82
N THR A 456 -12.43 -5.10 14.65
CA THR A 456 -13.21 -4.58 13.52
C THR A 456 -14.70 -4.83 13.74
N PHE A 457 -15.57 -4.22 12.94
CA PHE A 457 -17.00 -4.52 13.03
C PHE A 457 -17.33 -5.96 12.65
N ASN A 458 -16.54 -6.58 11.75
CA ASN A 458 -16.70 -8.01 11.47
C ASN A 458 -16.30 -8.87 12.69
N ASP A 459 -15.19 -8.51 13.37
CA ASP A 459 -14.76 -9.22 14.58
C ASP A 459 -15.84 -9.19 15.69
N LEU A 460 -16.53 -8.05 15.83
CA LEU A 460 -17.50 -7.81 16.90
C LEU A 460 -18.93 -8.21 16.53
N TYR A 461 -19.38 -7.91 15.32
CA TYR A 461 -20.80 -7.86 14.96
C TYR A 461 -21.20 -8.71 13.75
N TYR A 462 -20.25 -9.44 13.12
CA TYR A 462 -20.62 -10.30 12.00
C TYR A 462 -21.55 -11.40 12.49
N THR A 463 -22.71 -11.53 11.86
CA THR A 463 -23.79 -12.42 12.29
C THR A 463 -23.28 -13.83 12.54
N MET A 464 -23.54 -14.39 13.73
CA MET A 464 -23.17 -15.73 14.21
C MET A 464 -21.67 -15.99 14.50
N ILE A 465 -20.76 -15.08 14.14
CA ILE A 465 -19.31 -15.28 14.30
C ILE A 465 -18.71 -14.21 15.22
N GLY A 466 -19.24 -13.00 15.18
CA GLY A 466 -18.75 -11.84 15.94
C GLY A 466 -18.85 -12.05 17.46
N ASN A 467 -17.91 -11.42 18.18
CA ASN A 467 -17.85 -11.48 19.63
C ASN A 467 -17.61 -10.07 20.19
N VAL A 468 -18.65 -9.50 20.79
CA VAL A 468 -18.62 -8.13 21.35
C VAL A 468 -17.70 -7.98 22.57
N MET A 469 -17.30 -9.09 23.20
CA MET A 469 -16.43 -9.11 24.37
C MET A 469 -14.93 -9.13 24.04
N LEU A 470 -14.57 -9.06 22.76
CA LEU A 470 -13.17 -9.02 22.36
C LEU A 470 -12.41 -7.84 22.97
N LYS A 471 -11.22 -8.15 23.45
CA LYS A 471 -10.22 -7.14 23.87
C LYS A 471 -9.45 -6.63 22.66
N PRO A 472 -8.93 -5.40 22.73
CA PRO A 472 -7.98 -4.92 21.72
C PRO A 472 -6.72 -5.80 21.63
N GLU A 473 -6.14 -5.88 20.43
CA GLU A 473 -4.79 -6.43 20.25
C GLU A 473 -3.76 -5.37 20.59
N TYR A 474 -2.64 -5.76 21.19
CA TYR A 474 -1.49 -4.87 21.43
C TYR A 474 -0.27 -5.35 20.68
N THR A 475 0.53 -4.39 20.24
CA THR A 475 1.84 -4.66 19.63
C THR A 475 2.89 -3.81 20.33
N ASN A 476 3.90 -4.46 20.93
CA ASN A 476 5.11 -3.83 21.45
C ASN A 476 6.22 -4.01 20.42
N GLN A 477 6.82 -2.92 19.98
CA GLN A 477 7.86 -2.90 18.95
C GLN A 477 9.17 -2.38 19.53
N TYR A 478 10.24 -3.13 19.32
CA TYR A 478 11.62 -2.77 19.64
C TYR A 478 12.43 -2.87 18.36
N ASP A 479 13.17 -1.81 18.06
CA ASP A 479 13.98 -1.73 16.84
C ASP A 479 15.30 -1.05 17.15
N ALA A 480 16.38 -1.58 16.57
CA ALA A 480 17.68 -0.95 16.58
C ALA A 480 18.35 -1.12 15.22
N GLY A 481 18.93 -0.06 14.71
CA GLY A 481 19.50 -0.10 13.38
C GLY A 481 20.46 1.03 13.09
N PHE A 482 21.02 1.01 11.88
CA PHE A 482 21.86 2.09 11.39
C PHE A 482 21.57 2.41 9.94
N THR A 483 21.99 3.61 9.57
CA THR A 483 22.01 4.09 8.20
C THR A 483 23.40 4.63 7.88
N TYR A 484 23.95 4.19 6.75
CA TYR A 484 25.17 4.75 6.19
C TYR A 484 24.84 5.32 4.81
N GLN A 485 25.13 6.61 4.62
CA GLN A 485 24.86 7.30 3.36
C GLN A 485 26.06 8.18 3.02
N LYS A 486 26.65 7.93 1.85
CA LYS A 486 27.78 8.72 1.38
C LYS A 486 27.69 8.98 -0.12
N LEU A 487 27.89 10.24 -0.49
CA LEU A 487 28.11 10.70 -1.83
C LEU A 487 29.61 10.82 -2.08
N TYR A 488 30.05 10.40 -3.25
CA TYR A 488 31.45 10.44 -3.65
C TYR A 488 31.62 11.36 -4.83
N ASP A 489 32.61 12.25 -4.77
CA ASP A 489 33.07 13.00 -5.92
C ASP A 489 34.05 12.14 -6.73
N HIS A 490 33.56 11.04 -7.27
CA HIS A 490 34.33 10.09 -8.07
C HIS A 490 33.69 9.94 -9.46
N LYS A 491 34.52 9.71 -10.48
CA LYS A 491 34.03 9.65 -11.89
C LYS A 491 32.98 8.56 -12.11
N VAL A 492 33.15 7.39 -11.51
CA VAL A 492 32.28 6.22 -11.71
C VAL A 492 31.34 5.99 -10.56
N PHE A 493 31.82 5.94 -9.33
CA PHE A 493 30.99 5.63 -8.16
C PHE A 493 30.47 6.93 -7.53
N LYS A 494 29.15 7.15 -7.61
CA LYS A 494 28.52 8.41 -7.18
C LYS A 494 28.02 8.37 -5.74
N GLY A 495 27.58 7.23 -5.26
CA GLY A 495 27.09 7.14 -3.90
C GLY A 495 26.61 5.77 -3.48
N ILE A 496 26.48 5.60 -2.18
CA ILE A 496 25.92 4.41 -1.53
C ILE A 496 24.99 4.82 -0.39
N TYR A 497 23.93 4.08 -0.26
CA TYR A 497 23.01 4.12 0.88
C TYR A 497 22.84 2.70 1.41
N VAL A 498 23.07 2.51 2.69
CA VAL A 498 22.87 1.24 3.41
C VAL A 498 22.00 1.52 4.63
N LYS A 499 20.92 0.77 4.77
CA LYS A 499 20.05 0.78 5.94
C LYS A 499 19.91 -0.65 6.45
N VAL A 500 20.15 -0.84 7.75
CA VAL A 500 19.98 -2.12 8.43
C VAL A 500 19.18 -1.87 9.70
N ASP A 501 18.14 -2.66 9.91
CA ASP A 501 17.31 -2.68 11.10
C ASP A 501 17.22 -4.11 11.65
N GLY A 502 17.49 -4.31 12.94
CA GLY A 502 17.10 -5.49 13.70
C GLY A 502 15.90 -5.17 14.56
N TYR A 503 14.93 -6.06 14.64
CA TYR A 503 13.70 -5.80 15.37
C TYR A 503 13.19 -7.01 16.15
N TYR A 504 12.48 -6.70 17.23
CA TYR A 504 11.70 -7.64 18.02
C TYR A 504 10.31 -7.05 18.29
N ASN A 505 9.25 -7.78 17.94
CA ASN A 505 7.88 -7.34 18.15
C ASN A 505 7.09 -8.43 18.86
N GLU A 506 6.22 -8.01 19.78
CA GLU A 506 5.27 -8.88 20.46
C GLU A 506 3.85 -8.44 20.10
N VAL A 507 3.02 -9.40 19.69
CA VAL A 507 1.58 -9.18 19.45
C VAL A 507 0.81 -9.96 20.50
N GLU A 508 0.10 -9.24 21.37
CA GLU A 508 -0.70 -9.78 22.48
C GLU A 508 -2.20 -9.73 22.16
N ASN A 509 -2.97 -10.65 22.70
CA ASN A 509 -4.43 -10.76 22.52
C ASN A 509 -4.84 -10.86 21.05
N LYS A 510 -4.06 -11.54 20.23
CA LYS A 510 -4.34 -11.65 18.80
C LYS A 510 -5.74 -12.19 18.55
N ILE A 511 -6.50 -11.50 17.70
CA ILE A 511 -7.86 -11.90 17.35
C ILE A 511 -7.80 -12.90 16.21
N ILE A 512 -8.33 -14.08 16.43
CA ILE A 512 -8.40 -15.15 15.44
C ILE A 512 -9.81 -15.76 15.41
N ALA A 513 -10.15 -16.35 14.28
CA ALA A 513 -11.36 -17.15 14.14
C ALA A 513 -11.05 -18.60 14.48
N VAL A 514 -11.80 -19.19 15.41
CA VAL A 514 -11.68 -20.60 15.78
C VAL A 514 -13.00 -21.34 15.57
N PRO A 515 -12.98 -22.64 15.18
CA PRO A 515 -14.18 -23.44 15.13
C PRO A 515 -14.71 -23.67 16.57
N THR A 516 -16.02 -23.63 16.76
CA THR A 516 -16.66 -24.03 18.02
C THR A 516 -16.74 -25.57 18.11
N THR A 517 -17.36 -26.11 19.17
CA THR A 517 -17.64 -27.54 19.29
C THR A 517 -18.40 -28.14 18.11
N ASN A 518 -19.10 -27.31 17.36
CA ASN A 518 -19.66 -27.66 16.05
C ASN A 518 -18.69 -27.14 14.95
N LEU A 519 -18.06 -28.03 14.21
CA LEU A 519 -17.08 -27.73 13.15
C LEU A 519 -17.59 -26.77 12.04
N PHE A 520 -18.90 -26.54 11.96
CA PHE A 520 -19.52 -25.61 11.02
C PHE A 520 -19.77 -24.22 11.61
N ARG A 521 -19.47 -23.99 12.90
CA ARG A 521 -19.61 -22.69 13.55
C ARG A 521 -18.25 -22.18 14.00
N TRP A 522 -17.92 -20.97 13.63
CA TRP A 522 -16.71 -20.26 14.01
C TRP A 522 -17.04 -19.18 15.01
N MET A 523 -16.08 -18.77 15.80
CA MET A 523 -16.20 -17.67 16.76
C MET A 523 -14.90 -16.89 16.79
N MET A 524 -15.00 -15.56 16.88
CA MET A 524 -13.85 -14.68 17.08
C MET A 524 -13.43 -14.68 18.53
N VAL A 525 -12.16 -14.90 18.80
CA VAL A 525 -11.58 -14.97 20.16
C VAL A 525 -10.25 -14.24 20.21
N ASN A 526 -9.90 -13.76 21.42
CA ASN A 526 -8.55 -13.32 21.72
C ASN A 526 -7.73 -14.54 22.16
N LEU A 527 -7.15 -15.22 21.21
CA LEU A 527 -6.17 -16.27 21.45
C LEU A 527 -4.92 -15.90 20.68
N GLY A 528 -3.84 -15.74 21.37
CA GLY A 528 -2.57 -15.68 20.68
C GLY A 528 -1.61 -14.64 21.20
N GLU A 529 -0.41 -15.14 21.42
CA GLU A 529 0.80 -14.38 21.60
C GLU A 529 1.72 -14.71 20.44
N VAL A 530 2.09 -13.72 19.64
CA VAL A 530 3.03 -13.89 18.52
C VAL A 530 4.27 -13.08 18.80
N LYS A 531 5.44 -13.75 18.78
CA LYS A 531 6.76 -13.09 18.88
C LYS A 531 7.44 -13.10 17.53
N ILE A 532 7.89 -11.93 17.12
CA ILE A 532 8.46 -11.70 15.79
C ILE A 532 9.85 -11.10 15.98
N MET A 533 10.88 -11.79 15.49
CA MET A 533 12.23 -11.25 15.43
C MET A 533 12.74 -11.28 13.99
N GLY A 534 13.52 -10.28 13.60
CA GLY A 534 14.04 -10.24 12.25
C GLY A 534 15.04 -9.14 11.99
N ALA A 535 15.50 -9.11 10.75
CA ALA A 535 16.39 -8.09 10.24
C ALA A 535 15.99 -7.67 8.83
N ASP A 536 15.99 -6.37 8.58
CA ASP A 536 15.76 -5.76 7.28
C ASP A 536 17.04 -5.09 6.79
N VAL A 537 17.42 -5.35 5.55
CA VAL A 537 18.60 -4.75 4.90
C VAL A 537 18.17 -4.09 3.60
N ASN A 538 18.57 -2.85 3.41
CA ASN A 538 18.39 -2.08 2.18
C ASN A 538 19.74 -1.53 1.74
N VAL A 539 20.15 -1.83 0.50
CA VAL A 539 21.37 -1.30 -0.10
C VAL A 539 21.05 -0.69 -1.45
N GLN A 540 21.43 0.55 -1.65
CA GLN A 540 21.32 1.27 -2.91
C GLN A 540 22.67 1.85 -3.27
N ALA A 541 23.02 1.79 -4.57
CA ALA A 541 24.23 2.43 -5.07
C ALA A 541 23.95 3.14 -6.39
N GLU A 542 24.84 4.06 -6.78
CA GLU A 542 24.76 4.76 -8.04
C GLU A 542 26.13 4.79 -8.71
N PHE A 543 26.14 4.41 -10.00
CA PHE A 543 27.33 4.40 -10.84
C PHE A 543 27.08 5.18 -12.12
N ASP A 544 28.02 6.03 -12.51
CA ASP A 544 28.07 6.73 -13.80
C ASP A 544 29.28 6.25 -14.61
N ILE A 545 29.01 5.48 -15.65
CA ILE A 545 30.05 4.95 -16.56
C ILE A 545 29.86 5.65 -17.91
N ASN A 546 30.48 6.80 -18.09
CA ASN A 546 30.31 7.68 -19.25
C ASN A 546 28.82 8.11 -19.42
N LYS A 547 28.13 7.50 -20.42
CA LYS A 547 26.71 7.78 -20.73
C LYS A 547 25.75 6.77 -20.09
N LEU A 548 26.28 5.74 -19.41
CA LEU A 548 25.50 4.70 -18.75
C LEU A 548 25.43 5.00 -17.26
N LYS A 549 24.20 5.14 -16.74
CA LYS A 549 23.93 5.25 -15.31
C LYS A 549 23.34 3.95 -14.80
N LEU A 550 23.89 3.41 -13.76
CA LEU A 550 23.45 2.16 -13.12
C LEU A 550 23.02 2.43 -11.68
N LYS A 551 21.87 1.90 -11.30
CA LYS A 551 21.27 2.08 -9.96
C LYS A 551 20.78 0.74 -9.42
N PRO A 552 21.67 -0.08 -8.83
CA PRO A 552 21.27 -1.29 -8.14
C PRO A 552 20.57 -0.95 -6.80
N LEU A 553 19.53 -1.69 -6.51
CA LEU A 553 18.80 -1.71 -5.24
C LEU A 553 18.65 -3.15 -4.78
N VAL A 554 19.02 -3.44 -3.54
CA VAL A 554 18.80 -4.73 -2.85
C VAL A 554 17.95 -4.47 -1.63
N SER A 555 16.88 -5.25 -1.46
CA SER A 555 16.08 -5.29 -0.23
C SER A 555 16.01 -6.75 0.24
N TYR A 556 16.45 -7.00 1.46
CA TYR A 556 16.45 -8.34 2.06
C TYR A 556 15.78 -8.29 3.43
N THR A 557 15.01 -9.32 3.72
CA THR A 557 14.36 -9.52 5.02
C THR A 557 14.58 -10.95 5.48
N TYR A 558 15.06 -11.08 6.71
CA TYR A 558 15.00 -12.30 7.50
C TYR A 558 13.97 -12.10 8.61
N GLN A 559 13.06 -13.06 8.83
CA GLN A 559 12.13 -12.96 9.95
C GLN A 559 11.69 -14.33 10.47
N ARG A 560 11.59 -14.42 11.78
CA ARG A 560 10.96 -15.50 12.50
C ARG A 560 9.75 -14.95 13.24
N ALA A 561 8.55 -15.45 12.95
CA ALA A 561 7.32 -15.06 13.61
C ALA A 561 6.66 -16.32 14.16
N GLY A 562 6.85 -16.60 15.44
CA GLY A 562 6.39 -17.82 16.10
C GLY A 562 5.13 -17.58 16.92
N ASP A 563 4.30 -18.63 17.01
CA ASP A 563 3.15 -18.68 17.91
C ASP A 563 3.63 -19.13 19.30
N TYR A 564 3.36 -18.31 20.29
CA TYR A 564 3.73 -18.58 21.71
C TYR A 564 2.50 -18.56 22.63
N THR A 565 1.33 -18.84 22.08
CA THR A 565 0.04 -18.75 22.76
C THR A 565 -0.07 -19.71 23.93
N ASP A 566 0.15 -21.01 23.72
CA ASP A 566 0.07 -22.02 24.76
C ASP A 566 1.22 -23.02 24.62
N LYS A 567 1.99 -23.21 25.71
CA LYS A 567 3.11 -24.15 25.75
C LYS A 567 2.70 -25.62 25.56
N SER A 568 1.44 -25.93 25.78
CA SER A 568 0.91 -27.29 25.60
C SER A 568 0.53 -27.60 24.16
N ASP A 569 0.50 -26.59 23.26
CA ASP A 569 0.18 -26.77 21.85
C ASP A 569 1.36 -27.38 21.09
N ASP A 570 1.09 -28.34 20.22
CA ASP A 570 2.07 -28.99 19.35
C ASP A 570 2.76 -28.02 18.36
N TYR A 571 2.20 -26.85 18.15
CA TYR A 571 2.74 -25.79 17.29
C TYR A 571 3.38 -24.63 18.06
N TYR A 572 3.63 -24.77 19.37
CA TYR A 572 4.30 -23.75 20.18
C TYR A 572 5.68 -23.40 19.62
N GLY A 573 5.89 -22.14 19.25
CA GLY A 573 7.11 -21.63 18.63
C GLY A 573 7.23 -21.85 17.12
N ASP A 574 6.26 -22.50 16.50
CA ASP A 574 6.19 -22.68 15.05
C ASP A 574 5.93 -21.38 14.31
N GLN A 575 6.45 -21.27 13.08
CA GLN A 575 6.25 -20.12 12.20
C GLN A 575 4.76 -19.96 11.89
N ILE A 576 4.22 -18.76 12.05
CA ILE A 576 2.83 -18.46 11.68
C ILE A 576 2.62 -18.55 10.17
N SER A 577 1.36 -18.80 9.77
CA SER A 577 0.99 -19.08 8.39
C SER A 577 1.37 -17.96 7.43
N TYR A 578 1.91 -18.33 6.26
CA TYR A 578 2.29 -17.46 5.13
C TYR A 578 3.44 -16.50 5.41
N VAL A 579 4.19 -16.67 6.46
CA VAL A 579 5.39 -15.88 6.74
C VAL A 579 6.65 -16.60 6.25
N PRO A 580 7.36 -16.08 5.24
CA PRO A 580 8.62 -16.67 4.80
C PRO A 580 9.75 -16.30 5.77
N TRP A 581 10.71 -17.21 5.94
CA TRP A 581 11.96 -16.93 6.69
C TRP A 581 12.82 -15.90 5.98
N HIS A 582 12.87 -15.96 4.64
CA HIS A 582 13.71 -15.12 3.81
C HIS A 582 12.90 -14.51 2.67
N ALA A 583 13.09 -13.24 2.41
CA ALA A 583 12.60 -12.55 1.23
C ALA A 583 13.70 -11.65 0.68
N LEU A 584 13.86 -11.62 -0.64
CA LEU A 584 14.87 -10.80 -1.32
C LEU A 584 14.26 -10.16 -2.56
N THR A 585 14.54 -8.90 -2.75
CA THR A 585 14.36 -8.22 -4.03
C THR A 585 15.67 -7.59 -4.48
N PHE A 586 15.98 -7.73 -5.75
CA PHE A 586 17.07 -7.04 -6.41
C PHE A 586 16.53 -6.31 -7.62
N THR A 587 16.84 -5.03 -7.75
CA THR A 587 16.46 -4.23 -8.90
C THR A 587 17.69 -3.54 -9.47
N MET A 588 17.86 -3.62 -10.78
CA MET A 588 18.90 -2.91 -11.53
C MET A 588 18.25 -1.98 -12.54
N MET A 589 18.33 -0.69 -12.30
CA MET A 589 17.93 0.33 -13.28
C MET A 589 19.18 0.79 -14.03
N ALA A 590 19.07 0.85 -15.36
CA ALA A 590 20.12 1.31 -16.23
C ALA A 590 19.60 2.37 -17.22
N ASP A 591 20.26 3.51 -17.29
CA ASP A 591 19.96 4.59 -18.21
C ASP A 591 21.11 4.77 -19.21
N TYR A 592 20.76 4.75 -20.50
CA TYR A 592 21.70 5.04 -21.57
C TYR A 592 21.07 6.00 -22.58
N LYS A 593 21.45 7.27 -22.57
CA LYS A 593 20.83 8.34 -23.38
C LYS A 593 19.31 8.40 -23.12
N ASP A 594 18.50 8.16 -24.16
CA ASP A 594 17.04 8.17 -24.10
C ASP A 594 16.43 6.79 -23.77
N TRP A 595 17.27 5.77 -23.57
CA TRP A 595 16.85 4.42 -23.19
C TRP A 595 16.93 4.22 -21.71
N GLY A 596 15.90 3.59 -21.15
CA GLY A 596 15.87 3.08 -19.78
C GLY A 596 15.63 1.58 -19.79
N PHE A 597 16.39 0.86 -18.99
CA PHE A 597 16.25 -0.58 -18.78
C PHE A 597 16.01 -0.81 -17.30
N ASN A 598 15.19 -1.80 -16.99
CA ASN A 598 15.01 -2.27 -15.63
C ASN A 598 15.00 -3.79 -15.61
N TYR A 599 15.73 -4.37 -14.68
CA TYR A 599 15.67 -5.77 -14.32
C TYR A 599 15.30 -5.88 -12.85
N SER A 600 14.34 -6.74 -12.52
CA SER A 600 13.97 -7.04 -11.15
C SER A 600 13.97 -8.54 -10.91
N PHE A 601 14.51 -8.93 -9.78
CA PHE A 601 14.45 -10.28 -9.23
C PHE A 601 13.74 -10.25 -7.90
N MET A 602 12.76 -11.13 -7.70
CA MET A 602 12.05 -11.31 -6.43
C MET A 602 12.14 -12.77 -6.01
N TYR A 603 12.46 -12.98 -4.74
CA TYR A 603 12.49 -14.29 -4.10
C TYR A 603 11.70 -14.26 -2.81
N THR A 604 10.84 -15.25 -2.62
CA THR A 604 10.15 -15.55 -1.37
C THR A 604 10.49 -16.97 -0.96
N GLY A 605 11.09 -17.11 0.22
CA GLY A 605 11.57 -18.37 0.74
C GLY A 605 10.44 -19.32 1.17
N GLU A 606 10.84 -20.40 1.78
CA GLU A 606 9.93 -21.40 2.34
C GLU A 606 9.03 -20.80 3.42
N ARG A 607 7.83 -21.32 3.52
CA ARG A 607 6.79 -20.93 4.45
C ARG A 607 5.76 -22.05 4.61
N TYR A 608 4.80 -21.84 5.48
CA TYR A 608 3.73 -22.78 5.76
C TYR A 608 2.37 -22.11 5.59
N ASP A 609 1.35 -22.85 5.19
CA ASP A 609 -0.02 -22.33 5.03
C ASP A 609 -0.88 -22.51 6.30
N ALA A 610 -0.46 -23.35 7.21
CA ALA A 610 -1.09 -23.60 8.51
C ALA A 610 -0.01 -23.69 9.60
N GLN A 611 -0.45 -23.70 10.86
CA GLN A 611 0.36 -24.10 12.01
C GLN A 611 0.77 -25.58 11.86
N LEU A 612 1.62 -26.10 12.73
CA LEU A 612 2.26 -27.43 12.64
C LEU A 612 3.20 -27.49 11.44
N ASN A 613 4.36 -26.84 11.59
CA ASN A 613 5.39 -26.75 10.56
C ASN A 613 6.07 -28.11 10.27
N ASN A 614 5.96 -29.09 11.16
CA ASN A 614 6.43 -30.45 10.98
C ASN A 614 5.56 -31.27 10.01
N ILE A 615 4.34 -30.81 9.68
CA ILE A 615 3.47 -31.47 8.71
C ILE A 615 3.89 -31.06 7.30
N LYS A 616 4.44 -32.01 6.53
CA LYS A 616 4.91 -31.77 5.13
C LYS A 616 3.81 -31.20 4.23
N ALA A 617 2.55 -31.55 4.46
CA ALA A 617 1.43 -31.03 3.69
C ALA A 617 1.23 -29.52 3.86
N ASN A 618 1.66 -28.94 4.99
CA ASN A 618 1.57 -27.50 5.25
C ASN A 618 2.70 -26.69 4.61
N TYR A 619 3.74 -27.36 4.12
CA TYR A 619 4.89 -26.71 3.51
C TYR A 619 4.55 -26.10 2.16
N LEU A 620 4.97 -24.84 1.94
CA LEU A 620 4.87 -24.11 0.69
C LEU A 620 6.27 -23.88 0.11
N GLN A 621 6.46 -24.32 -1.13
CA GLN A 621 7.70 -24.16 -1.87
C GLN A 621 8.09 -22.67 -2.01
N PRO A 622 9.39 -22.35 -1.93
CA PRO A 622 9.87 -21.04 -2.31
C PRO A 622 9.58 -20.75 -3.79
N TRP A 623 9.44 -19.47 -4.12
CA TRP A 623 9.28 -19.04 -5.49
C TRP A 623 10.13 -17.80 -5.80
N TYR A 624 10.39 -17.59 -7.07
CA TYR A 624 11.11 -16.42 -7.54
C TYR A 624 10.59 -15.98 -8.90
N THR A 625 10.74 -14.69 -9.22
CA THR A 625 10.41 -14.14 -10.54
C THR A 625 11.53 -13.26 -11.04
N HIS A 626 11.67 -13.21 -12.36
CA HIS A 626 12.55 -12.30 -13.07
C HIS A 626 11.68 -11.42 -13.96
N ASP A 627 11.77 -10.12 -13.81
CA ASP A 627 11.01 -9.16 -14.59
C ASP A 627 11.98 -8.24 -15.33
N LEU A 628 11.63 -7.92 -16.58
CA LEU A 628 12.42 -7.06 -17.45
C LEU A 628 11.53 -5.95 -18.01
N SER A 629 12.07 -4.74 -18.11
CA SER A 629 11.45 -3.69 -18.90
C SER A 629 12.47 -2.88 -19.67
N VAL A 630 12.03 -2.37 -20.81
CA VAL A 630 12.75 -1.42 -21.63
C VAL A 630 11.83 -0.27 -21.98
N GLN A 631 12.34 0.94 -21.91
CA GLN A 631 11.63 2.13 -22.33
C GLN A 631 12.51 3.05 -23.16
N LYS A 632 11.87 3.81 -24.05
CA LYS A 632 12.56 4.84 -24.85
C LYS A 632 11.77 6.14 -24.80
N LYS A 633 12.48 7.25 -24.60
CA LYS A 633 11.95 8.61 -24.67
C LYS A 633 12.18 9.15 -26.08
N PHE A 634 11.12 9.69 -26.67
CA PHE A 634 11.15 10.35 -27.97
C PHE A 634 10.74 11.80 -27.76
N LYS A 635 11.46 12.72 -28.40
CA LYS A 635 11.05 14.11 -28.48
C LYS A 635 10.25 14.31 -29.78
N TRP A 636 9.07 14.87 -29.66
CA TRP A 636 8.24 15.26 -30.81
C TRP A 636 7.84 16.72 -30.65
N TYR A 637 8.54 17.61 -31.38
CA TYR A 637 8.50 19.05 -31.13
C TYR A 637 8.82 19.39 -29.66
N SER A 638 7.92 20.11 -28.99
CA SER A 638 8.02 20.44 -27.56
C SER A 638 7.52 19.35 -26.62
N HIS A 639 6.95 18.23 -27.16
CA HIS A 639 6.30 17.19 -26.40
C HIS A 639 7.20 15.98 -26.20
N GLN A 640 6.88 15.20 -25.16
CA GLN A 640 7.59 13.96 -24.88
C GLN A 640 6.66 12.77 -25.08
N ILE A 641 7.10 11.82 -25.91
CA ILE A 641 6.49 10.49 -26.01
C ILE A 641 7.42 9.48 -25.35
N LYS A 642 6.88 8.64 -24.49
CA LYS A 642 7.59 7.51 -23.88
C LYS A 642 6.91 6.22 -24.31
N ALA A 643 7.66 5.30 -24.91
CA ALA A 643 7.20 3.94 -25.20
C ALA A 643 7.98 2.95 -24.34
N GLY A 644 7.28 2.01 -23.70
CA GLY A 644 7.86 1.00 -22.84
C GLY A 644 7.28 -0.38 -23.12
N PHE A 645 8.09 -1.41 -22.91
CA PHE A 645 7.71 -2.80 -23.00
C PHE A 645 8.19 -3.54 -21.75
N GLU A 646 7.30 -4.30 -21.14
CA GLU A 646 7.56 -5.06 -19.92
C GLU A 646 7.30 -6.54 -20.16
N VAL A 647 8.16 -7.37 -19.59
CA VAL A 647 8.00 -8.82 -19.50
C VAL A 647 8.10 -9.20 -18.04
N ASN A 648 7.02 -9.70 -17.47
CA ASN A 648 6.97 -10.19 -16.10
C ASN A 648 7.09 -11.69 -16.08
N ASN A 649 7.73 -12.23 -15.03
CA ASN A 649 7.98 -13.66 -14.85
C ASN A 649 8.61 -14.30 -16.11
N VAL A 650 9.76 -13.77 -16.53
CA VAL A 650 10.46 -14.14 -17.78
C VAL A 650 10.67 -15.65 -17.89
N LEU A 651 10.97 -16.33 -16.77
CA LEU A 651 11.21 -17.78 -16.74
C LEU A 651 9.91 -18.60 -16.70
N ASN A 652 8.75 -17.94 -16.70
CA ASN A 652 7.43 -18.58 -16.66
C ASN A 652 7.26 -19.55 -15.49
N GLN A 653 7.74 -19.17 -14.29
CA GLN A 653 7.56 -19.96 -13.09
C GLN A 653 6.07 -19.97 -12.69
N TYR A 654 5.55 -21.15 -12.39
CA TYR A 654 4.24 -21.30 -11.77
C TYR A 654 4.39 -21.28 -10.24
N TYR A 655 3.65 -20.44 -9.57
CA TYR A 655 3.73 -20.27 -8.13
C TYR A 655 2.43 -19.76 -7.52
N ASP A 656 2.26 -20.00 -6.22
CA ASP A 656 1.17 -19.49 -5.41
C ASP A 656 1.74 -18.55 -4.34
N VAL A 657 1.15 -17.38 -4.16
CA VAL A 657 1.40 -16.53 -2.99
C VAL A 657 0.62 -17.06 -1.79
N VAL A 658 -0.66 -17.34 -2.00
CA VAL A 658 -1.55 -18.03 -1.08
C VAL A 658 -1.88 -19.39 -1.70
N ARG A 659 -1.82 -20.47 -0.91
CA ARG A 659 -2.08 -21.83 -1.40
C ARG A 659 -3.38 -21.91 -2.19
N ASN A 660 -3.34 -22.59 -3.32
CA ASN A 660 -4.47 -22.77 -4.23
C ASN A 660 -4.98 -21.47 -4.92
N TYR A 661 -4.20 -20.39 -4.81
CA TYR A 661 -4.41 -19.15 -5.55
C TYR A 661 -3.24 -18.92 -6.50
N PRO A 662 -3.22 -19.64 -7.65
CA PRO A 662 -2.10 -19.57 -8.58
C PRO A 662 -1.96 -18.19 -9.18
N MET A 663 -0.71 -17.76 -9.33
CA MET A 663 -0.34 -16.50 -9.93
C MET A 663 -0.17 -16.63 -11.46
N PRO A 664 -0.29 -15.51 -12.22
CA PRO A 664 -0.03 -15.52 -13.65
C PRO A 664 1.39 -15.95 -13.98
N GLY A 665 1.56 -16.79 -15.00
CA GLY A 665 2.85 -17.07 -15.60
C GLY A 665 3.43 -15.86 -16.33
N ARG A 666 4.34 -16.08 -17.29
CA ARG A 666 4.94 -15.02 -18.10
C ARG A 666 3.86 -14.18 -18.78
N ASN A 667 3.97 -12.87 -18.64
CA ASN A 667 3.04 -11.92 -19.23
C ASN A 667 3.77 -10.67 -19.75
N PHE A 668 3.12 -9.96 -20.67
CA PHE A 668 3.70 -8.85 -21.41
C PHE A 668 2.83 -7.61 -21.27
N LYS A 669 3.46 -6.43 -21.27
CA LYS A 669 2.77 -5.15 -21.24
C LYS A 669 3.47 -4.13 -22.15
N LEU A 670 2.70 -3.45 -22.99
CA LEU A 670 3.12 -2.30 -23.77
C LEU A 670 2.55 -1.04 -23.14
N ILE A 671 3.38 -0.03 -22.96
CA ILE A 671 3.02 1.25 -22.35
C ILE A 671 3.41 2.36 -23.31
N VAL A 672 2.46 3.24 -23.61
CA VAL A 672 2.72 4.47 -24.37
C VAL A 672 2.19 5.64 -23.57
N SER A 673 3.02 6.64 -23.36
CA SER A 673 2.61 7.89 -22.71
C SER A 673 3.03 9.10 -23.55
N PHE A 674 2.15 10.09 -23.54
CA PHE A 674 2.35 11.40 -24.15
C PHE A 674 2.23 12.46 -23.05
N THR A 675 3.17 13.40 -23.04
CA THR A 675 3.19 14.52 -22.08
C THR A 675 3.38 15.83 -22.84
N LEU A 676 2.46 16.77 -22.57
CA LEU A 676 2.43 18.15 -23.09
C LEU A 676 3.10 19.09 -22.10
#